data_5be2d839efd71d3b78644f0b90ed8f3f
#
_entry.id   5be2d839efd71d3b78644f0b90ed8f3f
#
_cell.length_a   1.000
_cell.length_b   1.000
_cell.length_c   1.000
_cell.angle_alpha   90.00
_cell.angle_beta   90.00
_cell.angle_gamma   90.00
#
_symmetry.space_group_name_H-M   'P 1'
#
loop_
_entity.id
_entity.type
_entity.pdbx_description
1 polymer ?
#
loop_
_entity_poly.entity_id
_entity_poly.type
_entity_poly.pdbx_seq_one_letter_code
_entity_poly.pdbx_strand_id
1 'polypeptide(L)'
;MRVRTVAVLDGRWLHVAARPDAEEERAALTVVLRHRASGERRRAAMEHAGTEGAEAMVPLELLVPQPGERARWNVLLRRGRRRARPLKAHRHRLGPARVVTLQGRTFRVWPRRVGKGRVFLEIEALGPHAELERVQTTEGALVIEGRLAGVEAASGRLRVRGGSGEDLVEDAHLHDGRFAATVPLARLRASKDVEEWRVHLELPVGEVPVAAHLDGMTGKDEIAVFPLCSVSGGSMRPAYDTEDRLVLRCGPAAALKADADHARGLETDAVLTESVQRRLLGIPAVLAHRAALAVVSFLWHGRGRPDPPRETAELRVLLLHAYGLGGTIRTTLNVVDQLRRHRSVEIVSVVRLRRHPRLPFPRSLRVSVLDDQRPRARSGGGTTRRLLGRLPSLLVHPEDYAHPMCSLWTDVVLVRWLRAQPPGVLVTTRPAFNLLAARLCPPGVTVIGQEHMNIEAHRARLDADARRHYGRLDALTVLTEHDREDYAALLGDSAARIERIPNAVPPMGGGRAALEAPVIAAAGRLTGQKGFDLLIRAFAPIARDHPQWRLRIYGAGALRASLQRLILDQGLHNNVFMMGATRHLGEALTEASVFALSSRFEGFGMVIVEAMSKGLPVVSSDCPRGPAEIIDHGRDALLVPNGDINAMTAALRELIEDPQRREAMGAAALAKSESFSADAIGEQWESLLATLRGQTPLREVEG
;
A
#
# COMPACT_ATOMS: atom_id res chain seq x y z
N MET A 1 5.35 14.51 21.41
CA MET A 1 4.04 14.36 20.75
C MET A 1 4.21 14.06 19.26
N ARG A 2 3.55 13.03 18.77
CA ARG A 2 3.66 12.60 17.36
C ARG A 2 2.34 12.84 16.64
N VAL A 3 2.39 13.48 15.46
CA VAL A 3 1.24 13.66 14.57
C VAL A 3 0.86 12.29 13.99
N ARG A 4 -0.42 11.94 14.05
CA ARG A 4 -0.99 10.77 13.38
C ARG A 4 -1.41 11.13 11.97
N THR A 5 -2.20 12.19 11.83
CA THR A 5 -2.76 12.61 10.53
C THR A 5 -3.02 14.11 10.52
N VAL A 6 -2.88 14.73 9.36
CA VAL A 6 -3.45 16.02 9.00
C VAL A 6 -4.05 15.85 7.61
N ALA A 7 -5.37 15.87 7.50
CA ALA A 7 -6.10 15.61 6.26
C ALA A 7 -7.35 16.48 6.17
N VAL A 8 -7.90 16.63 4.98
CA VAL A 8 -9.21 17.21 4.74
C VAL A 8 -10.22 16.06 4.67
N LEU A 9 -11.27 16.11 5.51
CA LEU A 9 -12.35 15.13 5.53
C LEU A 9 -13.64 15.78 5.03
N ASP A 10 -14.43 15.02 4.29
CA ASP A 10 -15.77 15.35 3.79
C ASP A 10 -15.85 16.73 3.10
N GLY A 11 -14.73 17.20 2.53
CA GLY A 11 -14.65 18.48 1.85
C GLY A 11 -14.94 19.72 2.71
N ARG A 12 -15.24 19.57 4.01
CA ARG A 12 -15.64 20.65 4.92
C ARG A 12 -14.77 20.81 6.14
N TRP A 13 -14.01 19.78 6.52
CA TRP A 13 -13.27 19.72 7.77
C TRP A 13 -11.79 19.47 7.57
N LEU A 14 -10.95 20.22 8.28
CA LEU A 14 -9.54 19.86 8.48
C LEU A 14 -9.44 19.00 9.74
N HIS A 15 -9.10 17.73 9.55
CA HIS A 15 -8.85 16.78 10.62
C HIS A 15 -7.37 16.81 11.03
N VAL A 16 -7.12 16.98 12.31
CA VAL A 16 -5.76 16.93 12.90
C VAL A 16 -5.75 15.93 14.03
N ALA A 17 -5.14 14.76 13.81
CA ALA A 17 -4.97 13.73 14.82
C ALA A 17 -3.53 13.70 15.34
N ALA A 18 -3.36 13.64 16.65
CA ALA A 18 -2.08 13.59 17.29
C ALA A 18 -2.11 12.66 18.52
N ARG A 19 -1.02 11.88 18.72
CA ARG A 19 -0.88 11.03 19.91
C ARG A 19 -0.01 11.75 20.94
N PRO A 20 -0.55 12.09 22.13
CA PRO A 20 0.24 12.64 23.23
C PRO A 20 1.23 11.58 23.74
N ASP A 21 2.35 12.00 24.29
CA ASP A 21 3.23 11.12 25.05
C ASP A 21 2.62 10.90 26.45
N ALA A 22 2.92 9.79 27.16
CA ALA A 22 2.24 9.34 28.38
C ALA A 22 2.11 10.40 29.51
N GLU A 23 3.03 11.35 29.60
CA GLU A 23 2.94 12.51 30.53
C GLU A 23 1.97 13.60 30.04
N GLU A 24 1.51 13.52 28.80
CA GLU A 24 0.71 14.58 28.14
C GLU A 24 -0.80 14.31 28.15
N GLU A 25 -1.23 13.12 28.60
CA GLU A 25 -2.63 12.68 28.55
C GLU A 25 -3.59 13.51 29.41
N ARG A 26 -3.08 14.24 30.42
CA ARG A 26 -3.91 15.02 31.36
C ARG A 26 -4.07 16.48 31.02
N ALA A 27 -3.44 17.00 29.98
CA ALA A 27 -3.52 18.41 29.64
C ALA A 27 -4.37 18.67 28.39
N ALA A 28 -5.29 19.62 28.48
CA ALA A 28 -6.09 20.07 27.34
C ALA A 28 -5.21 20.48 26.15
N LEU A 29 -5.37 19.78 25.04
CA LEU A 29 -4.68 20.05 23.78
C LEU A 29 -5.54 20.95 22.90
N THR A 30 -4.92 21.87 22.19
CA THR A 30 -5.60 22.78 21.27
C THR A 30 -4.79 22.88 19.97
N VAL A 31 -5.46 22.66 18.85
CA VAL A 31 -4.92 23.01 17.53
C VAL A 31 -5.05 24.53 17.34
N VAL A 32 -3.95 25.17 16.98
CA VAL A 32 -3.92 26.60 16.66
C VAL A 32 -3.46 26.73 15.22
N LEU A 33 -4.32 27.25 14.38
CA LEU A 33 -4.00 27.63 13.01
C LEU A 33 -3.62 29.11 13.01
N ARG A 34 -2.43 29.44 12.52
CA ARG A 34 -1.95 30.81 12.42
C ARG A 34 -1.71 31.17 10.98
N HIS A 35 -2.48 32.12 10.47
CA HIS A 35 -2.27 32.65 9.13
C HIS A 35 -0.90 33.28 8.98
N ARG A 36 -0.20 33.01 7.90
CA ARG A 36 1.21 33.39 7.76
C ARG A 36 1.38 34.89 7.50
N ALA A 37 0.49 35.47 6.72
CA ALA A 37 0.58 36.89 6.35
C ALA A 37 -0.01 37.81 7.45
N SER A 38 -1.28 37.61 7.85
CA SER A 38 -1.95 38.49 8.82
C SER A 38 -1.62 38.19 10.28
N GLY A 39 -1.07 36.99 10.57
CA GLY A 39 -0.89 36.56 11.96
C GLY A 39 -2.17 36.12 12.67
N GLU A 40 -3.32 36.18 12.00
CA GLU A 40 -4.62 35.72 12.49
C GLU A 40 -4.55 34.30 13.06
N ARG A 41 -5.34 34.03 14.09
CA ARG A 41 -5.35 32.73 14.77
C ARG A 41 -6.74 32.16 14.86
N ARG A 42 -6.88 30.87 14.46
CA ARG A 42 -8.06 30.04 14.70
C ARG A 42 -7.68 28.91 15.66
N ARG A 43 -8.62 28.48 16.49
CA ARG A 43 -8.35 27.49 17.54
C ARG A 43 -9.46 26.46 17.56
N ALA A 44 -9.09 25.18 17.71
CA ALA A 44 -10.00 24.08 17.97
C ALA A 44 -9.47 23.23 19.13
N ALA A 45 -10.33 22.90 20.07
CA ALA A 45 -9.99 21.95 21.12
C ALA A 45 -9.75 20.57 20.50
N MET A 46 -8.84 19.78 21.10
CA MET A 46 -8.68 18.39 20.73
C MET A 46 -9.44 17.53 21.72
N GLU A 47 -10.31 16.70 21.22
CA GLU A 47 -11.05 15.73 21.99
C GLU A 47 -10.24 14.43 22.12
N HIS A 48 -10.36 13.75 23.24
CA HIS A 48 -9.71 12.47 23.45
C HIS A 48 -10.54 11.37 22.77
N ALA A 49 -9.95 10.70 21.79
CA ALA A 49 -10.53 9.54 21.13
C ALA A 49 -9.98 8.25 21.76
N GLY A 50 -10.42 7.93 22.99
CA GLY A 50 -10.03 6.73 23.72
C GLY A 50 -8.51 6.52 23.84
N THR A 51 -8.06 5.27 23.73
CA THR A 51 -6.62 4.89 23.73
C THR A 51 -5.85 5.34 22.48
N GLU A 52 -6.56 5.90 21.50
CA GLU A 52 -6.04 6.22 20.17
C GLU A 52 -5.36 7.59 20.06
N GLY A 53 -5.56 8.51 20.98
CA GLY A 53 -4.95 9.85 20.97
C GLY A 53 -5.97 10.99 21.07
N ALA A 54 -5.60 12.15 20.59
CA ALA A 54 -6.45 13.34 20.57
C ALA A 54 -6.66 13.81 19.13
N GLU A 55 -7.89 14.25 18.81
CA GLU A 55 -8.30 14.69 17.49
C GLU A 55 -8.98 16.04 17.53
N ALA A 56 -8.82 16.84 16.49
CA ALA A 56 -9.53 18.10 16.32
C ALA A 56 -10.06 18.22 14.89
N MET A 57 -11.28 18.68 14.77
CA MET A 57 -11.93 19.03 13.52
C MET A 57 -12.02 20.56 13.43
N VAL A 58 -11.50 21.15 12.36
CA VAL A 58 -11.55 22.59 12.11
C VAL A 58 -12.36 22.85 10.84
N PRO A 59 -13.46 23.62 10.90
CA PRO A 59 -14.20 23.96 9.71
C PRO A 59 -13.33 24.70 8.70
N LEU A 60 -13.26 24.22 7.46
CA LEU A 60 -12.47 24.87 6.40
C LEU A 60 -12.99 26.25 6.05
N GLU A 61 -14.29 26.50 6.22
CA GLU A 61 -14.94 27.81 6.00
C GLU A 61 -14.28 28.93 6.79
N LEU A 62 -13.71 28.63 7.96
CA LEU A 62 -12.99 29.59 8.79
C LEU A 62 -11.59 29.97 8.27
N LEU A 63 -11.10 29.25 7.27
CA LEU A 63 -9.72 29.32 6.78
C LEU A 63 -9.63 29.82 5.35
N VAL A 64 -10.76 30.05 4.69
CA VAL A 64 -10.86 30.38 3.26
C VAL A 64 -10.29 31.79 3.01
N PRO A 65 -9.42 31.97 2.00
CA PRO A 65 -8.90 33.28 1.62
C PRO A 65 -9.92 34.14 0.85
N GLN A 66 -9.64 35.43 0.75
CA GLN A 66 -10.37 36.31 -0.15
C GLN A 66 -10.21 35.90 -1.63
N PRO A 67 -11.11 36.35 -2.54
CA PRO A 67 -10.99 36.09 -3.96
C PRO A 67 -9.61 36.46 -4.49
N GLY A 68 -8.97 35.52 -5.24
CA GLY A 68 -7.64 35.73 -5.85
C GLY A 68 -6.45 35.57 -4.89
N GLU A 69 -6.68 35.26 -3.62
CA GLU A 69 -5.61 35.07 -2.65
C GLU A 69 -5.30 33.60 -2.39
N ARG A 70 -4.04 33.35 -1.99
CA ARG A 70 -3.55 32.08 -1.50
C ARG A 70 -3.26 32.17 -0.01
N ALA A 71 -4.01 31.42 0.81
CA ALA A 71 -3.81 31.41 2.25
C ALA A 71 -2.84 30.30 2.68
N ARG A 72 -1.93 30.65 3.59
CA ARG A 72 -1.04 29.70 4.25
C ARG A 72 -1.23 29.75 5.75
N TRP A 73 -1.66 28.64 6.32
CA TRP A 73 -1.90 28.49 7.75
C TRP A 73 -0.88 27.57 8.38
N ASN A 74 -0.04 28.09 9.30
CA ASN A 74 0.84 27.25 10.08
C ASN A 74 0.01 26.45 11.08
N VAL A 75 0.15 25.14 11.08
CA VAL A 75 -0.51 24.25 12.04
C VAL A 75 0.35 24.14 13.28
N LEU A 76 -0.16 24.61 14.39
CA LEU A 76 0.50 24.68 15.68
C LEU A 76 -0.30 23.86 16.69
N LEU A 77 0.36 23.38 17.71
CA LEU A 77 -0.26 22.69 18.83
C LEU A 77 0.06 23.39 20.14
N ARG A 78 -0.96 23.62 20.96
CA ARG A 78 -0.84 24.22 22.27
C ARG A 78 -1.28 23.23 23.36
N ARG A 79 -0.52 23.17 24.44
CA ARG A 79 -0.81 22.38 25.62
C ARG A 79 -1.18 23.31 26.79
N GLY A 80 -2.43 23.29 27.21
CA GLY A 80 -2.93 24.16 28.26
C GLY A 80 -2.56 25.62 28.04
N ARG A 81 -1.93 26.26 29.02
CA ARG A 81 -1.47 27.66 28.96
C ARG A 81 -0.12 27.87 28.29
N ARG A 82 0.60 26.81 27.88
CA ARG A 82 1.93 26.91 27.25
C ARG A 82 1.86 27.56 25.87
N ARG A 83 3.00 28.08 25.39
CA ARG A 83 3.12 28.66 24.05
C ARG A 83 2.90 27.58 22.98
N ALA A 84 2.09 27.90 21.96
CA ALA A 84 1.85 26.99 20.85
C ALA A 84 3.16 26.72 20.06
N ARG A 85 3.42 25.46 19.73
CA ARG A 85 4.61 25.00 18.99
C ARG A 85 4.19 24.46 17.62
N PRO A 86 5.04 24.63 16.57
CA PRO A 86 4.76 24.08 15.25
C PRO A 86 4.52 22.59 15.29
N LEU A 87 3.45 22.15 14.69
CA LEU A 87 3.16 20.74 14.46
C LEU A 87 4.19 20.20 13.48
N LYS A 88 4.81 19.06 13.79
CA LYS A 88 5.79 18.40 12.91
C LYS A 88 5.26 17.03 12.50
N ALA A 89 5.21 16.78 11.21
CA ALA A 89 4.82 15.50 10.66
C ALA A 89 5.84 14.97 9.64
N HIS A 90 5.87 13.67 9.46
CA HIS A 90 6.48 13.07 8.28
C HIS A 90 5.54 13.25 7.07
N ARG A 91 6.10 13.31 5.83
CA ARG A 91 5.31 13.52 4.61
C ARG A 91 4.13 12.53 4.48
N HIS A 92 4.33 11.29 4.88
CA HIS A 92 3.33 10.23 4.87
C HIS A 92 2.23 10.32 5.95
N ARG A 93 2.23 11.38 6.76
CA ARG A 93 1.19 11.69 7.75
C ARG A 93 0.30 12.84 7.31
N LEU A 94 0.52 13.35 6.11
CA LEU A 94 -0.30 14.40 5.51
C LEU A 94 -1.22 13.75 4.49
N GLY A 95 -2.50 14.05 4.58
CA GLY A 95 -3.49 13.65 3.59
C GLY A 95 -3.22 14.29 2.22
N PRO A 96 -3.88 13.80 1.17
CA PRO A 96 -3.78 14.36 -0.17
C PRO A 96 -4.33 15.80 -0.23
N ALA A 97 -4.07 16.49 -1.34
CA ALA A 97 -4.81 17.71 -1.65
C ALA A 97 -6.27 17.35 -1.95
N ARG A 98 -7.17 18.25 -1.62
CA ARG A 98 -8.60 18.14 -1.93
C ARG A 98 -9.08 19.39 -2.62
N VAL A 99 -9.97 19.21 -3.57
CA VAL A 99 -10.77 20.30 -4.12
C VAL A 99 -12.10 20.32 -3.40
N VAL A 100 -12.45 21.47 -2.85
CA VAL A 100 -13.63 21.64 -2.03
C VAL A 100 -14.41 22.87 -2.50
N THR A 101 -15.74 22.79 -2.48
CA THR A 101 -16.62 23.94 -2.76
C THR A 101 -17.22 24.42 -1.45
N LEU A 102 -16.88 25.64 -1.07
CA LEU A 102 -17.35 26.29 0.15
C LEU A 102 -17.96 27.62 -0.23
N GLN A 103 -19.18 27.89 0.23
CA GLN A 103 -19.91 29.15 -0.03
C GLN A 103 -19.98 29.50 -1.54
N GLY A 104 -20.21 28.49 -2.41
CA GLY A 104 -20.31 28.67 -3.85
C GLY A 104 -18.98 28.91 -4.56
N ARG A 105 -17.84 28.81 -3.87
CA ARG A 105 -16.50 28.98 -4.43
C ARG A 105 -15.68 27.74 -4.29
N THR A 106 -14.85 27.45 -5.28
CA THR A 106 -14.01 26.26 -5.33
C THR A 106 -12.59 26.59 -4.86
N PHE A 107 -12.06 25.75 -3.98
CA PHE A 107 -10.74 25.88 -3.38
C PHE A 107 -9.98 24.59 -3.51
N ARG A 108 -8.68 24.69 -3.72
CA ARG A 108 -7.73 23.61 -3.56
C ARG A 108 -7.12 23.73 -2.17
N VAL A 109 -7.23 22.67 -1.38
CA VAL A 109 -6.78 22.63 0.02
C VAL A 109 -5.81 21.48 0.19
N TRP A 110 -4.59 21.76 0.64
CA TRP A 110 -3.63 20.69 0.88
C TRP A 110 -2.69 20.94 2.08
N PRO A 111 -2.55 19.92 2.94
CA PRO A 111 -1.55 19.94 3.99
C PRO A 111 -0.15 19.72 3.38
N ARG A 112 0.77 20.62 3.67
CA ARG A 112 2.16 20.56 3.16
C ARG A 112 3.18 20.55 4.28
N ARG A 113 4.39 20.13 3.95
CA ARG A 113 5.54 20.09 4.86
C ARG A 113 6.66 21.01 4.39
N VAL A 114 7.19 21.82 5.30
CA VAL A 114 8.36 22.69 5.05
C VAL A 114 9.45 22.35 6.04
N GLY A 115 10.70 22.55 5.68
CA GLY A 115 11.94 22.32 6.42
C GLY A 115 11.79 21.82 7.85
N LYS A 116 12.63 20.95 8.34
CA LYS A 116 12.56 20.33 9.67
C LYS A 116 11.17 19.70 10.04
N GLY A 117 10.33 19.42 9.01
CA GLY A 117 9.06 18.71 9.19
C GLY A 117 7.85 19.54 9.67
N ARG A 118 7.91 20.85 9.67
CA ARG A 118 6.76 21.69 10.07
C ARG A 118 5.61 21.55 9.09
N VAL A 119 4.38 21.46 9.61
CA VAL A 119 3.14 21.34 8.82
C VAL A 119 2.51 22.71 8.64
N PHE A 120 2.05 22.99 7.45
CA PHE A 120 1.16 24.08 7.14
C PHE A 120 0.05 23.60 6.21
N LEU A 121 -1.10 24.27 6.28
CA LEU A 121 -2.21 24.10 5.37
C LEU A 121 -2.14 25.20 4.32
N GLU A 122 -2.18 24.85 3.07
CA GLU A 122 -2.27 25.78 1.97
C GLU A 122 -3.66 25.71 1.36
N ILE A 123 -4.29 26.86 1.18
CA ILE A 123 -5.63 27.00 0.59
C ILE A 123 -5.52 28.00 -0.54
N GLU A 124 -5.89 27.59 -1.72
CA GLU A 124 -5.87 28.38 -2.94
C GLU A 124 -7.27 28.44 -3.54
N ALA A 125 -7.78 29.65 -3.74
CA ALA A 125 -9.00 29.82 -4.51
C ALA A 125 -8.72 29.48 -5.98
N LEU A 126 -9.45 28.53 -6.52
CA LEU A 126 -9.40 28.24 -7.94
C LEU A 126 -10.23 29.29 -8.67
N GLY A 127 -9.54 30.15 -9.41
CA GLY A 127 -10.19 31.08 -10.35
C GLY A 127 -10.83 30.35 -11.52
N PRO A 128 -11.45 31.09 -12.45
CA PRO A 128 -11.90 30.54 -13.72
C PRO A 128 -10.78 29.79 -14.43
N HIS A 129 -11.07 28.58 -14.90
CA HIS A 129 -10.13 27.76 -15.65
C HIS A 129 -10.85 26.81 -16.61
N ALA A 130 -10.13 26.28 -17.56
CA ALA A 130 -10.61 25.25 -18.44
C ALA A 130 -10.20 23.88 -17.84
N GLU A 131 -11.17 23.11 -17.34
CA GLU A 131 -10.93 21.82 -16.73
C GLU A 131 -10.72 20.76 -17.79
N LEU A 132 -9.54 20.17 -17.83
CA LEU A 132 -9.15 19.17 -18.82
C LEU A 132 -9.86 17.84 -18.55
N GLU A 133 -10.59 17.32 -19.54
CA GLU A 133 -11.22 16.00 -19.48
C GLU A 133 -10.45 14.96 -20.31
N ARG A 134 -9.91 15.37 -21.48
CA ARG A 134 -9.27 14.46 -22.40
C ARG A 134 -8.17 15.13 -23.21
N VAL A 135 -7.07 14.40 -23.40
CA VAL A 135 -6.01 14.74 -24.38
C VAL A 135 -5.83 13.54 -25.29
N GLN A 136 -6.00 13.74 -26.59
CA GLN A 136 -5.88 12.67 -27.57
C GLN A 136 -4.96 13.09 -28.73
N THR A 137 -4.06 12.19 -29.10
CA THR A 137 -3.24 12.36 -30.32
C THR A 137 -3.88 11.59 -31.46
N THR A 138 -4.04 12.28 -32.59
CA THR A 138 -4.43 11.70 -33.88
C THR A 138 -3.27 11.81 -34.86
N GLU A 139 -3.40 11.24 -36.07
CA GLU A 139 -2.39 11.43 -37.10
C GLU A 139 -2.26 12.92 -37.45
N GLY A 140 -1.17 13.54 -36.97
CA GLY A 140 -0.83 14.92 -37.23
C GLY A 140 -1.44 16.00 -36.31
N ALA A 141 -2.25 15.64 -35.31
CA ALA A 141 -2.88 16.62 -34.44
C ALA A 141 -3.00 16.16 -32.97
N LEU A 142 -3.03 17.13 -32.04
CA LEU A 142 -3.35 16.96 -30.64
C LEU A 142 -4.74 17.58 -30.41
N VAL A 143 -5.69 16.75 -29.98
CA VAL A 143 -7.04 17.17 -29.57
C VAL A 143 -7.09 17.32 -28.06
N ILE A 144 -7.56 18.49 -27.61
CA ILE A 144 -7.69 18.85 -26.17
C ILE A 144 -9.16 19.14 -25.92
N GLU A 145 -9.77 18.37 -25.03
CA GLU A 145 -11.19 18.48 -24.69
C GLU A 145 -11.36 18.68 -23.19
N GLY A 146 -12.36 19.49 -22.81
CA GLY A 146 -12.64 19.76 -21.42
C GLY A 146 -13.90 20.58 -21.23
N ARG A 147 -14.06 21.11 -20.02
CA ARG A 147 -15.18 21.97 -19.64
C ARG A 147 -14.69 23.26 -19.00
N LEU A 148 -15.51 24.29 -19.06
CA LEU A 148 -15.24 25.55 -18.38
C LEU A 148 -15.66 25.43 -16.90
N ALA A 149 -14.81 25.90 -16.01
CA ALA A 149 -15.04 25.93 -14.58
C ALA A 149 -15.02 27.38 -14.08
N GLY A 150 -16.13 27.83 -13.50
CA GLY A 150 -16.26 29.19 -12.94
C GLY A 150 -16.33 30.31 -14.00
N VAL A 151 -16.62 29.98 -15.25
CA VAL A 151 -16.78 30.94 -16.35
C VAL A 151 -17.70 30.35 -17.42
N GLU A 152 -18.50 31.20 -18.05
CA GLU A 152 -19.31 30.89 -19.23
C GLU A 152 -18.80 31.71 -20.43
N ALA A 153 -18.68 31.08 -21.59
CA ALA A 153 -18.29 31.73 -22.82
C ALA A 153 -18.89 31.00 -24.05
N ALA A 154 -19.27 31.75 -25.04
CA ALA A 154 -19.82 31.21 -26.29
C ALA A 154 -18.75 31.02 -27.39
N SER A 155 -17.57 31.64 -27.21
CA SER A 155 -16.46 31.54 -28.13
C SER A 155 -15.13 31.59 -27.40
N GLY A 156 -14.08 31.00 -27.96
CA GLY A 156 -12.73 31.02 -27.41
C GLY A 156 -11.70 30.50 -28.38
N ARG A 157 -10.43 30.72 -28.05
CA ARG A 157 -9.29 30.21 -28.79
C ARG A 157 -8.32 29.53 -27.88
N LEU A 158 -7.74 28.42 -28.29
CA LEU A 158 -6.67 27.76 -27.57
C LEU A 158 -5.33 28.43 -27.91
N ARG A 159 -4.63 28.91 -26.88
CA ARG A 159 -3.30 29.50 -27.02
C ARG A 159 -2.26 28.57 -26.41
N VAL A 160 -1.26 28.23 -27.22
CA VAL A 160 -0.13 27.39 -26.79
C VAL A 160 1.13 28.23 -26.88
N ARG A 161 1.68 28.62 -25.74
CA ARG A 161 2.79 29.56 -25.60
C ARG A 161 4.10 28.88 -25.33
N GLY A 162 5.07 28.97 -26.21
CA GLY A 162 6.44 28.47 -26.07
C GLY A 162 7.36 29.42 -25.28
N GLY A 163 8.44 28.87 -24.73
CA GLY A 163 9.47 29.65 -24.01
C GLY A 163 10.25 30.63 -24.90
N SER A 164 10.35 30.32 -26.20
CA SER A 164 11.01 31.15 -27.23
C SER A 164 10.18 32.38 -27.67
N GLY A 165 8.98 32.57 -27.11
CA GLY A 165 8.08 33.68 -27.48
C GLY A 165 7.19 33.39 -28.67
N GLU A 166 7.20 32.19 -29.23
CA GLU A 166 6.26 31.75 -30.25
C GLU A 166 4.93 31.36 -29.58
N ASP A 167 3.82 31.96 -30.05
CA ASP A 167 2.46 31.64 -29.68
C ASP A 167 1.75 30.93 -30.83
N LEU A 168 1.18 29.77 -30.55
CA LEU A 168 0.22 29.11 -31.45
C LEU A 168 -1.19 29.41 -30.97
N VAL A 169 -2.03 29.84 -31.86
CA VAL A 169 -3.46 30.14 -31.57
C VAL A 169 -4.32 29.33 -32.54
N GLU A 170 -5.22 28.54 -31.95
CA GLU A 170 -6.19 27.71 -32.69
C GLU A 170 -7.59 27.98 -32.19
N ASP A 171 -8.59 27.86 -33.06
CA ASP A 171 -9.99 28.04 -32.65
C ASP A 171 -10.43 26.92 -31.68
N ALA A 172 -11.16 27.30 -30.69
CA ALA A 172 -11.78 26.36 -29.73
C ALA A 172 -13.30 26.37 -29.94
N HIS A 173 -13.86 25.19 -30.19
CA HIS A 173 -15.30 24.99 -30.27
C HIS A 173 -15.85 24.90 -28.86
N LEU A 174 -16.76 25.84 -28.50
CA LEU A 174 -17.42 25.88 -27.21
C LEU A 174 -18.90 25.55 -27.39
N HIS A 175 -19.39 24.58 -26.58
CA HIS A 175 -20.79 24.18 -26.55
C HIS A 175 -21.15 23.65 -25.18
N ASP A 176 -22.23 24.14 -24.57
CA ASP A 176 -22.74 23.72 -23.25
C ASP A 176 -21.68 23.68 -22.16
N GLY A 177 -20.86 24.73 -22.08
CA GLY A 177 -19.79 24.81 -21.07
C GLY A 177 -18.62 23.87 -21.31
N ARG A 178 -18.57 23.16 -22.44
CA ARG A 178 -17.44 22.33 -22.89
C ARG A 178 -16.65 23.03 -23.97
N PHE A 179 -15.38 22.69 -24.09
CA PHE A 179 -14.52 23.13 -25.15
C PHE A 179 -13.81 21.95 -25.82
N ALA A 180 -13.55 22.10 -27.13
CA ALA A 180 -12.69 21.21 -27.85
C ALA A 180 -11.80 22.05 -28.79
N ALA A 181 -10.51 21.76 -28.81
CA ALA A 181 -9.55 22.44 -29.67
C ALA A 181 -8.53 21.46 -30.23
N THR A 182 -8.07 21.74 -31.45
CA THR A 182 -7.14 20.88 -32.18
C THR A 182 -5.85 21.64 -32.45
N VAL A 183 -4.71 21.14 -32.00
CA VAL A 183 -3.37 21.70 -32.24
C VAL A 183 -2.67 20.87 -33.29
N PRO A 184 -2.40 21.40 -34.50
CA PRO A 184 -1.63 20.68 -35.50
C PRO A 184 -0.19 20.44 -35.06
N LEU A 185 0.25 19.18 -35.01
CA LEU A 185 1.59 18.80 -34.52
C LEU A 185 2.71 19.40 -35.42
N ALA A 186 2.44 19.63 -36.70
CA ALA A 186 3.37 20.24 -37.64
C ALA A 186 3.77 21.69 -37.24
N ARG A 187 2.93 22.39 -36.47
CA ARG A 187 3.18 23.75 -35.99
C ARG A 187 4.00 23.80 -34.70
N LEU A 188 4.13 22.67 -34.01
CA LEU A 188 4.99 22.55 -32.84
C LEU A 188 6.42 22.22 -33.26
N ARG A 189 7.39 22.90 -32.66
CA ARG A 189 8.82 22.68 -32.89
C ARG A 189 9.52 22.20 -31.68
N ALA A 190 10.36 21.18 -31.79
CA ALA A 190 11.24 20.72 -30.74
C ALA A 190 12.59 21.45 -30.81
N SER A 191 13.07 21.91 -29.68
CA SER A 191 14.42 22.48 -29.52
C SER A 191 15.44 21.40 -29.15
N LYS A 192 16.74 21.76 -29.04
CA LYS A 192 17.81 20.85 -28.59
C LYS A 192 17.65 20.44 -27.13
N ASP A 193 17.01 21.29 -26.33
CA ASP A 193 16.68 21.07 -24.94
C ASP A 193 15.17 20.86 -24.79
N VAL A 194 14.73 20.26 -23.65
CA VAL A 194 13.31 20.10 -23.36
C VAL A 194 12.72 21.46 -22.99
N GLU A 195 11.77 21.92 -23.78
CA GLU A 195 11.04 23.17 -23.58
C GLU A 195 9.58 22.88 -23.21
N GLU A 196 9.04 23.65 -22.26
CA GLU A 196 7.63 23.56 -21.87
C GLU A 196 6.81 24.66 -22.53
N TRP A 197 5.78 24.24 -23.26
CA TRP A 197 4.78 25.09 -23.88
C TRP A 197 3.51 25.07 -23.04
N ARG A 198 3.09 26.23 -22.55
CA ARG A 198 1.92 26.37 -21.68
C ARG A 198 0.64 26.49 -22.48
N VAL A 199 -0.41 25.78 -22.04
CA VAL A 199 -1.71 25.72 -22.73
C VAL A 199 -2.74 26.57 -21.97
N HIS A 200 -3.34 27.54 -22.63
CA HIS A 200 -4.38 28.43 -22.10
C HIS A 200 -5.57 28.46 -23.06
N LEU A 201 -6.73 28.75 -22.53
CA LEU A 201 -7.91 29.07 -23.31
C LEU A 201 -8.17 30.59 -23.22
N GLU A 202 -8.15 31.28 -24.36
CA GLU A 202 -8.46 32.70 -24.44
C GLU A 202 -9.96 32.85 -24.68
N LEU A 203 -10.61 33.47 -23.67
CA LEU A 203 -12.05 33.69 -23.64
C LEU A 203 -12.33 35.20 -23.64
N PRO A 204 -13.56 35.66 -23.94
CA PRO A 204 -13.91 37.07 -23.82
C PRO A 204 -13.64 37.72 -22.46
N VAL A 205 -13.60 36.92 -21.41
CA VAL A 205 -13.28 37.36 -20.05
C VAL A 205 -11.80 37.35 -19.71
N GLY A 206 -10.93 36.93 -20.62
CA GLY A 206 -9.49 36.84 -20.45
C GLY A 206 -8.91 35.43 -20.66
N GLU A 207 -7.60 35.28 -20.48
CA GLU A 207 -6.92 33.98 -20.58
C GLU A 207 -7.15 33.15 -19.30
N VAL A 208 -7.56 31.90 -19.49
CA VAL A 208 -7.70 30.92 -18.40
C VAL A 208 -6.79 29.71 -18.65
N PRO A 209 -6.10 29.15 -17.62
CA PRO A 209 -5.25 27.99 -17.81
C PRO A 209 -6.10 26.76 -18.10
N VAL A 210 -5.57 25.86 -18.96
CA VAL A 210 -6.10 24.50 -19.12
C VAL A 210 -5.47 23.64 -18.04
N ALA A 211 -6.26 23.10 -17.14
CA ALA A 211 -5.78 22.39 -15.97
C ALA A 211 -6.70 21.23 -15.61
N ALA A 212 -6.25 20.31 -14.77
CA ALA A 212 -7.06 19.21 -14.25
C ALA A 212 -7.05 19.24 -12.71
N HIS A 213 -7.85 20.14 -12.13
CA HIS A 213 -7.91 20.34 -10.68
C HIS A 213 -9.02 19.52 -10.01
N LEU A 214 -10.13 19.26 -10.72
CA LEU A 214 -11.37 18.76 -10.13
C LEU A 214 -11.47 17.23 -9.98
N ASP A 215 -10.47 16.47 -10.42
CA ASP A 215 -10.46 15.00 -10.33
C ASP A 215 -9.91 14.43 -9.00
N GLY A 216 -9.51 15.32 -8.07
CA GLY A 216 -8.99 14.96 -6.75
C GLY A 216 -7.60 14.32 -6.74
N MET A 217 -6.98 14.07 -7.88
CA MET A 217 -5.62 13.52 -7.97
C MET A 217 -4.57 14.61 -7.79
N THR A 218 -3.47 14.28 -7.10
CA THR A 218 -2.32 15.17 -6.90
C THR A 218 -1.04 14.54 -7.39
N GLY A 219 -0.07 15.36 -7.83
CA GLY A 219 1.19 14.86 -8.39
C GLY A 219 0.99 14.23 -9.77
N LYS A 220 0.12 14.82 -10.58
CA LYS A 220 -0.17 14.34 -11.93
C LYS A 220 1.04 14.33 -12.84
N ASP A 221 2.00 15.21 -12.61
CA ASP A 221 3.31 15.24 -13.24
C ASP A 221 4.08 13.90 -13.12
N GLU A 222 3.82 13.15 -12.04
CA GLU A 222 4.45 11.84 -11.80
C GLU A 222 3.58 10.64 -12.23
N ILE A 223 2.24 10.77 -12.23
CA ILE A 223 1.30 9.65 -12.43
C ILE A 223 0.64 9.60 -13.80
N ALA A 224 0.40 10.76 -14.43
CA ALA A 224 -0.19 10.82 -15.76
C ALA A 224 0.89 10.56 -16.83
N VAL A 225 0.61 9.63 -17.73
CA VAL A 225 1.52 9.27 -18.82
C VAL A 225 0.80 9.44 -20.16
N PHE A 226 1.24 10.44 -20.93
CA PHE A 226 0.71 10.68 -22.24
C PHE A 226 1.63 10.10 -23.33
N PRO A 227 1.09 9.80 -24.53
CA PRO A 227 1.88 9.30 -25.65
C PRO A 227 2.90 10.35 -26.12
N LEU A 228 4.02 9.85 -26.64
CA LEU A 228 5.03 10.67 -27.31
C LEU A 228 4.64 10.84 -28.77
N CYS A 229 4.61 12.08 -29.25
CA CYS A 229 4.26 12.44 -30.62
C CYS A 229 5.46 12.98 -31.37
N SER A 230 5.55 12.72 -32.68
CA SER A 230 6.56 13.35 -33.55
C SER A 230 6.12 14.76 -33.92
N VAL A 231 7.04 15.71 -33.79
CA VAL A 231 6.86 17.11 -34.21
C VAL A 231 8.06 17.56 -35.01
N SER A 232 8.00 18.76 -35.59
CA SER A 232 9.13 19.29 -36.37
C SER A 232 10.40 19.39 -35.52
N GLY A 233 11.46 18.72 -35.95
CA GLY A 233 12.77 18.74 -35.26
C GLY A 233 12.91 17.82 -34.03
N GLY A 234 11.90 17.00 -33.69
CA GLY A 234 11.99 16.09 -32.55
C GLY A 234 10.65 15.47 -32.14
N SER A 235 10.38 15.53 -30.86
CA SER A 235 9.16 14.93 -30.26
C SER A 235 8.48 15.89 -29.30
N MET A 236 7.20 15.66 -29.08
CA MET A 236 6.39 16.35 -28.08
C MET A 236 5.65 15.33 -27.22
N ARG A 237 5.44 15.65 -25.94
CA ARG A 237 4.59 14.89 -25.03
C ARG A 237 3.77 15.86 -24.19
N PRO A 238 2.42 15.68 -24.12
CA PRO A 238 1.62 16.34 -23.12
C PRO A 238 2.06 15.92 -21.71
N ALA A 239 2.00 16.82 -20.76
CA ALA A 239 2.34 16.57 -19.36
C ALA A 239 1.56 17.54 -18.47
N TYR A 240 1.57 17.30 -17.17
CA TYR A 240 1.16 18.30 -16.20
C TYR A 240 2.37 18.97 -15.57
N ASP A 241 2.24 20.25 -15.24
CA ASP A 241 3.19 20.95 -14.39
C ASP A 241 2.91 20.68 -12.88
N THR A 242 3.72 21.24 -12.01
CA THR A 242 3.57 21.10 -10.54
C THR A 242 2.29 21.73 -9.95
N GLU A 243 1.55 22.48 -10.76
CA GLU A 243 0.27 23.12 -10.43
C GLU A 243 -0.92 22.43 -11.10
N ASP A 244 -0.72 21.23 -11.69
CA ASP A 244 -1.69 20.41 -12.44
C ASP A 244 -2.25 21.11 -13.69
N ARG A 245 -1.49 22.04 -14.30
CA ARG A 245 -1.81 22.66 -15.59
C ARG A 245 -1.26 21.82 -16.73
N LEU A 246 -1.98 21.78 -17.85
CA LEU A 246 -1.51 21.11 -19.05
C LEU A 246 -0.34 21.91 -19.67
N VAL A 247 0.76 21.20 -19.92
CA VAL A 247 1.90 21.70 -20.69
C VAL A 247 2.27 20.70 -21.78
N LEU A 248 2.84 21.20 -22.87
CA LEU A 248 3.41 20.36 -23.92
C LEU A 248 4.93 20.44 -23.80
N ARG A 249 5.58 19.32 -23.50
CA ARG A 249 7.05 19.23 -23.45
C ARG A 249 7.58 18.85 -24.83
N CYS A 250 8.31 19.75 -25.45
CA CYS A 250 8.91 19.56 -26.76
C CYS A 250 10.44 19.43 -26.65
N GLY A 251 11.04 18.46 -27.33
CA GLY A 251 12.50 18.24 -27.29
C GLY A 251 12.92 16.91 -27.90
N PRO A 252 14.19 16.49 -27.70
CA PRO A 252 14.67 15.20 -28.19
C PRO A 252 13.92 14.04 -27.56
N ALA A 253 13.52 13.03 -28.33
CA ALA A 253 12.75 11.88 -27.87
C ALA A 253 13.43 11.13 -26.71
N ALA A 254 14.76 11.04 -26.71
CA ALA A 254 15.53 10.40 -25.66
C ALA A 254 15.43 11.16 -24.33
N ALA A 255 15.50 12.50 -24.35
CA ALA A 255 15.37 13.34 -23.18
C ALA A 255 13.96 13.26 -22.58
N LEU A 256 12.91 13.32 -23.42
CA LEU A 256 11.52 13.19 -22.98
C LEU A 256 11.18 11.80 -22.43
N LYS A 257 11.87 10.74 -22.89
CA LYS A 257 11.78 9.39 -22.30
C LYS A 257 12.50 9.32 -20.96
N ALA A 258 13.70 9.86 -20.85
CA ALA A 258 14.50 9.87 -19.63
C ALA A 258 13.81 10.65 -18.50
N ASP A 259 13.19 11.78 -18.81
CA ASP A 259 12.39 12.59 -17.87
C ASP A 259 11.23 11.77 -17.28
N ALA A 260 10.56 10.97 -18.13
CA ALA A 260 9.53 10.06 -17.70
C ALA A 260 10.06 8.93 -16.80
N ASP A 261 11.29 8.48 -17.00
CA ASP A 261 11.93 7.42 -16.21
C ASP A 261 12.49 7.95 -14.87
N HIS A 262 12.92 9.20 -14.82
CA HIS A 262 13.40 9.86 -13.60
C HIS A 262 12.27 10.19 -12.61
N ALA A 263 11.13 10.66 -13.11
CA ALA A 263 9.91 10.85 -12.31
C ALA A 263 9.38 9.52 -11.71
N ARG A 264 9.83 8.40 -12.25
CA ARG A 264 9.39 7.04 -11.87
C ARG A 264 10.13 6.42 -10.69
N GLY A 265 11.17 7.08 -10.13
CA GLY A 265 11.92 6.64 -8.94
C GLY A 265 12.20 5.14 -8.94
N LEU A 266 13.08 4.66 -9.82
CA LEU A 266 13.52 3.27 -9.86
C LEU A 266 14.37 2.93 -8.62
N GLU A 267 13.72 2.60 -7.49
CA GLU A 267 14.30 1.62 -6.57
C GLU A 267 14.05 0.24 -7.18
N THR A 268 14.95 -0.21 -8.02
CA THR A 268 15.02 -1.60 -8.48
C THR A 268 15.40 -2.47 -7.29
N ASP A 269 14.40 -3.05 -6.64
CA ASP A 269 14.64 -4.32 -5.96
C ASP A 269 14.93 -5.34 -7.08
N ALA A 270 16.20 -5.72 -7.18
CA ALA A 270 16.68 -6.67 -8.18
C ALA A 270 15.89 -7.98 -8.06
N VAL A 271 15.01 -8.21 -9.01
CA VAL A 271 14.34 -9.50 -9.18
C VAL A 271 15.40 -10.45 -9.72
N LEU A 272 15.84 -11.38 -8.86
CA LEU A 272 16.73 -12.46 -9.23
C LEU A 272 16.03 -13.33 -10.28
N THR A 273 16.42 -13.19 -11.54
CA THR A 273 16.05 -14.09 -12.62
C THR A 273 16.53 -15.50 -12.30
N GLU A 274 15.61 -16.44 -12.21
CA GLU A 274 15.91 -17.85 -12.01
C GLU A 274 16.57 -18.44 -13.26
N SER A 275 17.88 -18.67 -13.20
CA SER A 275 18.61 -19.40 -14.25
C SER A 275 18.47 -20.91 -14.07
N VAL A 276 18.49 -21.64 -15.19
CA VAL A 276 18.48 -23.14 -15.25
C VAL A 276 19.58 -23.76 -14.38
N GLN A 277 20.70 -23.06 -14.18
CA GLN A 277 21.81 -23.50 -13.31
C GLN A 277 21.37 -23.67 -11.84
N ARG A 278 20.38 -22.91 -11.32
CA ARG A 278 19.85 -23.10 -9.96
C ARG A 278 19.07 -24.41 -9.78
N ARG A 279 18.49 -24.96 -10.84
CA ARG A 279 17.76 -26.26 -10.75
C ARG A 279 18.70 -27.45 -10.53
N LEU A 280 19.86 -27.46 -11.16
CA LEU A 280 20.85 -28.57 -11.05
C LEU A 280 21.63 -28.51 -9.73
N LEU A 281 21.94 -27.32 -9.22
CA LEU A 281 22.58 -27.11 -7.91
C LEU A 281 21.66 -27.38 -6.71
N GLY A 282 20.35 -27.45 -6.91
CA GLY A 282 19.37 -27.63 -5.85
C GLY A 282 19.39 -28.99 -5.16
N ILE A 283 19.73 -30.09 -5.89
CA ILE A 283 19.77 -31.46 -5.32
C ILE A 283 20.89 -31.61 -4.28
N PRO A 284 22.17 -31.31 -4.59
CA PRO A 284 23.23 -31.42 -3.59
C PRO A 284 23.05 -30.46 -2.42
N ALA A 285 22.45 -29.26 -2.63
CA ALA A 285 22.16 -28.32 -1.56
C ALA A 285 21.12 -28.86 -0.57
N VAL A 286 20.05 -29.52 -1.05
CA VAL A 286 19.04 -30.15 -0.20
C VAL A 286 19.59 -31.35 0.55
N LEU A 287 20.44 -32.16 -0.09
CA LEU A 287 21.13 -33.28 0.58
C LEU A 287 22.07 -32.78 1.68
N ALA A 288 22.85 -31.72 1.40
CA ALA A 288 23.71 -31.08 2.40
C ALA A 288 22.87 -30.49 3.57
N HIS A 289 21.75 -29.87 3.28
CA HIS A 289 20.81 -29.39 4.28
C HIS A 289 20.30 -30.51 5.18
N ARG A 290 19.81 -31.62 4.60
CA ARG A 290 19.31 -32.80 5.35
C ARG A 290 20.39 -33.42 6.21
N ALA A 291 21.60 -33.57 5.69
CA ALA A 291 22.75 -34.08 6.43
C ALA A 291 23.13 -33.14 7.58
N ALA A 292 23.24 -31.84 7.33
CA ALA A 292 23.55 -30.87 8.35
C ALA A 292 22.49 -30.84 9.47
N LEU A 293 21.20 -30.89 9.12
CA LEU A 293 20.10 -30.94 10.08
C LEU A 293 20.14 -32.25 10.90
N ALA A 294 20.46 -33.40 10.28
CA ALA A 294 20.60 -34.67 10.99
C ALA A 294 21.76 -34.61 11.98
N VAL A 295 22.94 -34.14 11.53
CA VAL A 295 24.15 -34.00 12.38
C VAL A 295 23.88 -33.07 13.55
N VAL A 296 23.30 -31.89 13.32
CA VAL A 296 22.95 -30.95 14.38
C VAL A 296 21.95 -31.57 15.35
N SER A 297 20.93 -32.26 14.85
CA SER A 297 19.94 -32.93 15.72
C SER A 297 20.60 -34.05 16.55
N PHE A 298 21.50 -34.83 15.99
CA PHE A 298 22.22 -35.92 16.67
C PHE A 298 23.20 -35.37 17.71
N LEU A 299 24.06 -34.44 17.36
CA LEU A 299 25.06 -33.85 18.25
C LEU A 299 24.43 -33.20 19.51
N TRP A 300 23.18 -32.85 19.41
CA TRP A 300 22.46 -32.23 20.53
C TRP A 300 21.48 -33.15 21.29
N HIS A 301 21.25 -34.39 20.80
CA HIS A 301 20.60 -35.43 21.60
C HIS A 301 21.53 -35.78 22.77
N GLY A 302 21.15 -35.44 23.97
CA GLY A 302 21.93 -35.77 25.19
C GLY A 302 22.85 -34.68 25.74
N ARG A 303 23.03 -33.53 25.07
CA ARG A 303 23.73 -32.37 25.66
C ARG A 303 22.78 -31.54 26.51
N GLY A 304 23.25 -31.10 27.67
CA GLY A 304 22.50 -30.21 28.58
C GLY A 304 21.91 -28.97 27.86
N ARG A 305 20.79 -28.51 28.36
CA ARG A 305 20.08 -27.34 27.85
C ARG A 305 20.91 -26.08 28.13
N PRO A 306 21.12 -25.17 27.17
CA PRO A 306 21.68 -23.84 27.50
C PRO A 306 20.75 -23.12 28.48
N ASP A 307 21.32 -22.34 29.40
CA ASP A 307 20.50 -21.53 30.29
C ASP A 307 19.59 -20.58 29.52
N PRO A 308 18.29 -20.56 29.81
CA PRO A 308 17.35 -19.65 29.19
C PRO A 308 17.70 -18.19 29.53
N PRO A 309 17.40 -17.21 28.65
CA PRO A 309 17.52 -15.81 29.02
C PRO A 309 16.69 -15.48 30.27
N ARG A 310 17.22 -14.59 31.13
CA ARG A 310 16.61 -14.27 32.43
C ARG A 310 15.20 -13.68 32.37
N GLU A 311 14.86 -13.03 31.24
CA GLU A 311 13.52 -12.49 30.97
C GLU A 311 13.05 -12.96 29.61
N THR A 312 12.09 -13.86 29.57
CA THR A 312 11.51 -14.36 28.32
C THR A 312 10.02 -14.06 28.26
N ALA A 313 9.55 -13.66 27.09
CA ALA A 313 8.13 -13.51 26.84
C ALA A 313 7.43 -14.89 26.81
N GLU A 314 6.18 -14.92 27.23
CA GLU A 314 5.33 -16.11 27.20
C GLU A 314 5.09 -16.59 25.76
N LEU A 315 4.89 -15.64 24.84
CA LEU A 315 4.70 -15.87 23.41
C LEU A 315 5.84 -15.23 22.61
N ARG A 316 6.50 -16.02 21.80
CA ARG A 316 7.60 -15.56 20.93
C ARG A 316 7.25 -15.82 19.47
N VAL A 317 7.39 -14.82 18.63
CA VAL A 317 7.09 -14.93 17.20
C VAL A 317 8.36 -14.75 16.38
N LEU A 318 8.78 -15.81 15.68
CA LEU A 318 9.99 -15.84 14.86
C LEU A 318 9.68 -15.38 13.44
N LEU A 319 10.18 -14.21 13.08
CA LEU A 319 10.09 -13.61 11.75
C LEU A 319 11.44 -13.60 11.05
N LEU A 320 11.47 -13.85 9.74
CA LEU A 320 12.71 -13.74 8.95
C LEU A 320 13.33 -12.35 9.07
N HIS A 321 12.57 -11.30 8.81
CA HIS A 321 13.05 -9.91 8.79
C HIS A 321 11.97 -8.94 9.26
N ALA A 322 11.86 -8.72 10.58
CA ALA A 322 10.83 -7.86 11.16
C ALA A 322 10.91 -6.38 10.71
N TYR A 323 12.09 -5.90 10.25
CA TYR A 323 12.32 -4.53 9.78
C TYR A 323 11.97 -4.31 8.31
N GLY A 324 11.50 -5.33 7.59
CA GLY A 324 11.12 -5.30 6.18
C GLY A 324 9.73 -4.73 5.92
N LEU A 325 9.26 -4.96 4.71
CA LEU A 325 7.90 -4.70 4.25
C LEU A 325 7.36 -5.99 3.62
N GLY A 326 6.17 -6.40 4.00
CA GLY A 326 5.51 -7.59 3.43
C GLY A 326 4.23 -7.95 4.16
N GLY A 327 3.39 -8.77 3.52
CA GLY A 327 2.13 -9.25 4.07
C GLY A 327 2.33 -9.96 5.41
N THR A 328 3.20 -10.96 5.47
CA THR A 328 3.53 -11.73 6.68
C THR A 328 3.92 -10.84 7.86
N ILE A 329 4.79 -9.82 7.63
CA ILE A 329 5.23 -8.91 8.70
C ILE A 329 4.03 -8.08 9.19
N ARG A 330 3.21 -7.58 8.26
CA ARG A 330 2.06 -6.74 8.58
C ARG A 330 1.01 -7.50 9.39
N THR A 331 0.65 -8.70 8.95
CA THR A 331 -0.34 -9.55 9.63
C THR A 331 0.15 -10.02 10.98
N THR A 332 1.43 -10.42 11.09
CA THR A 332 2.02 -10.77 12.38
C THR A 332 1.97 -9.60 13.35
N LEU A 333 2.32 -8.37 12.92
CA LEU A 333 2.24 -7.19 13.78
C LEU A 333 0.81 -6.89 14.23
N ASN A 334 -0.20 -7.12 13.38
CA ASN A 334 -1.61 -6.92 13.73
C ASN A 334 -2.05 -7.92 14.82
N VAL A 335 -1.77 -9.19 14.63
CA VAL A 335 -2.09 -10.25 15.60
C VAL A 335 -1.34 -10.05 16.92
N VAL A 336 -0.05 -9.76 16.86
CA VAL A 336 0.78 -9.48 18.04
C VAL A 336 0.27 -8.26 18.82
N ASP A 337 -0.23 -7.22 18.15
CA ASP A 337 -0.80 -6.04 18.80
C ASP A 337 -2.06 -6.37 19.62
N GLN A 338 -2.83 -7.39 19.24
CA GLN A 338 -3.94 -7.93 20.01
C GLN A 338 -3.47 -8.82 21.17
N LEU A 339 -2.70 -9.85 20.86
CA LEU A 339 -2.26 -10.83 21.86
C LEU A 339 -1.47 -10.22 23.02
N ARG A 340 -0.70 -9.14 22.77
CA ARG A 340 0.06 -8.44 23.82
C ARG A 340 -0.81 -7.67 24.84
N ARG A 341 -2.12 -7.57 24.62
CA ARG A 341 -3.04 -6.99 25.60
C ARG A 341 -3.21 -7.90 26.83
N HIS A 342 -3.06 -9.20 26.60
CA HIS A 342 -3.32 -10.23 27.60
C HIS A 342 -2.08 -11.06 27.96
N ARG A 343 -1.01 -10.99 27.15
CA ARG A 343 0.19 -11.82 27.27
C ARG A 343 1.47 -11.03 27.05
N SER A 344 2.58 -11.48 27.61
CA SER A 344 3.89 -10.97 27.23
C SER A 344 4.31 -11.55 25.89
N VAL A 345 4.52 -10.68 24.90
CA VAL A 345 4.85 -11.08 23.51
C VAL A 345 6.18 -10.47 23.08
N GLU A 346 7.01 -11.28 22.44
CA GLU A 346 8.26 -10.86 21.81
C GLU A 346 8.29 -11.25 20.34
N ILE A 347 8.72 -10.31 19.47
CA ILE A 347 9.08 -10.62 18.09
C ILE A 347 10.58 -10.83 17.99
N VAL A 348 10.97 -11.95 17.41
CA VAL A 348 12.36 -12.30 17.14
C VAL A 348 12.64 -12.23 15.66
N SER A 349 13.46 -11.28 15.25
CA SER A 349 13.90 -11.14 13.85
C SER A 349 15.14 -11.99 13.61
N VAL A 350 15.05 -12.99 12.72
CA VAL A 350 16.21 -13.84 12.38
C VAL A 350 17.34 -13.00 11.81
N VAL A 351 17.03 -12.15 10.82
CA VAL A 351 18.00 -11.20 10.25
C VAL A 351 17.53 -9.75 10.36
N ARG A 352 18.49 -8.82 10.42
CA ARG A 352 18.23 -7.38 10.34
C ARG A 352 19.08 -6.74 9.27
N LEU A 353 18.43 -6.24 8.21
CA LEU A 353 19.09 -5.60 7.08
C LEU A 353 18.99 -4.06 7.11
N ARG A 354 18.06 -3.50 7.86
CA ARG A 354 17.71 -2.06 7.85
C ARG A 354 17.82 -1.43 9.24
N ARG A 355 18.18 -0.14 9.27
CA ARG A 355 18.28 0.62 10.53
C ARG A 355 16.91 0.86 11.18
N HIS A 356 15.91 1.21 10.36
CA HIS A 356 14.56 1.54 10.81
C HIS A 356 13.55 0.56 10.22
N PRO A 357 12.53 0.16 10.98
CA PRO A 357 11.47 -0.70 10.45
C PRO A 357 10.65 0.08 9.39
N ARG A 358 10.21 -0.63 8.37
CA ARG A 358 9.31 -0.08 7.34
C ARG A 358 7.87 0.04 7.84
N LEU A 359 7.44 -0.88 8.70
CA LEU A 359 6.19 -0.82 9.44
C LEU A 359 6.48 -0.43 10.89
N PRO A 360 5.71 0.47 11.50
CA PRO A 360 5.93 0.86 12.89
C PRO A 360 5.66 -0.33 13.83
N PHE A 361 6.57 -0.57 14.75
CA PHE A 361 6.29 -1.52 15.83
C PHE A 361 5.34 -0.90 16.86
N PRO A 362 4.39 -1.67 17.42
CA PRO A 362 3.62 -1.25 18.57
C PRO A 362 4.53 -0.76 19.70
N ARG A 363 4.09 0.25 20.46
CA ARG A 363 4.84 0.71 21.64
C ARG A 363 4.94 -0.43 22.65
N SER A 364 6.03 -0.49 23.40
CA SER A 364 6.32 -1.55 24.38
C SER A 364 6.48 -2.98 23.83
N LEU A 365 6.35 -3.20 22.51
CA LEU A 365 6.64 -4.49 21.92
C LEU A 365 8.15 -4.76 21.98
N ARG A 366 8.52 -5.88 22.62
CA ARG A 366 9.89 -6.35 22.61
C ARG A 366 10.25 -6.93 21.25
N VAL A 367 11.32 -6.42 20.64
CA VAL A 367 11.82 -6.93 19.34
C VAL A 367 13.31 -7.22 19.50
N SER A 368 13.67 -8.48 19.42
CA SER A 368 15.07 -8.93 19.42
C SER A 368 15.54 -9.30 18.01
N VAL A 369 16.85 -9.36 17.81
CA VAL A 369 17.50 -9.66 16.53
C VAL A 369 18.57 -10.70 16.75
N LEU A 370 18.53 -11.80 16.00
CA LEU A 370 19.52 -12.85 16.09
C LEU A 370 20.79 -12.54 15.29
N ASP A 371 20.62 -12.15 14.03
CA ASP A 371 21.73 -11.80 13.14
C ASP A 371 21.57 -10.39 12.55
N ASP A 372 22.30 -9.43 13.11
CA ASP A 372 22.31 -8.06 12.59
C ASP A 372 23.29 -7.93 11.42
N GLN A 373 22.79 -8.00 10.20
CA GLN A 373 23.58 -7.99 8.97
C GLN A 373 23.88 -6.59 8.42
N ARG A 374 23.59 -5.52 9.15
CA ARG A 374 23.94 -4.16 8.73
C ARG A 374 25.47 -4.00 8.63
N PRO A 375 25.99 -3.18 7.70
CA PRO A 375 27.43 -3.05 7.46
C PRO A 375 28.25 -2.77 8.72
N ARG A 376 27.81 -1.83 9.57
CA ARG A 376 28.48 -1.49 10.83
C ARG A 376 28.48 -2.62 11.86
N ALA A 377 27.41 -3.42 11.92
CA ALA A 377 27.32 -4.55 12.83
C ALA A 377 28.15 -5.74 12.35
N ARG A 378 28.26 -5.93 11.03
CA ARG A 378 29.15 -6.95 10.42
C ARG A 378 30.64 -6.65 10.66
N SER A 379 31.05 -5.39 10.54
CA SER A 379 32.46 -4.99 10.73
C SER A 379 32.91 -5.05 12.20
N GLY A 380 32.01 -4.88 13.16
CA GLY A 380 32.31 -5.01 14.61
C GLY A 380 32.31 -6.44 15.14
N GLY A 381 31.92 -7.46 14.34
CA GLY A 381 31.94 -8.87 14.73
C GLY A 381 33.33 -9.50 14.67
N GLY A 382 33.58 -10.49 15.57
CA GLY A 382 34.82 -11.27 15.57
C GLY A 382 35.07 -12.00 14.25
N THR A 383 36.30 -12.53 14.08
CA THR A 383 36.77 -13.21 12.85
C THR A 383 35.85 -14.35 12.44
N THR A 384 35.40 -15.15 13.41
CA THR A 384 34.47 -16.29 13.19
C THR A 384 33.15 -15.83 12.57
N ARG A 385 32.55 -14.75 13.06
CA ARG A 385 31.32 -14.18 12.50
C ARG A 385 31.52 -13.72 11.06
N ARG A 386 32.66 -13.06 10.77
CA ARG A 386 32.96 -12.58 9.42
C ARG A 386 33.13 -13.72 8.42
N LEU A 387 33.78 -14.81 8.85
CA LEU A 387 33.99 -15.99 8.01
C LEU A 387 32.67 -16.71 7.74
N LEU A 388 31.96 -17.11 8.80
CA LEU A 388 30.69 -17.85 8.68
C LEU A 388 29.59 -17.02 8.02
N GLY A 389 29.59 -15.70 8.19
CA GLY A 389 28.62 -14.80 7.57
C GLY A 389 28.79 -14.62 6.04
N ARG A 390 29.88 -15.17 5.45
CA ARG A 390 30.10 -15.19 3.98
C ARG A 390 29.64 -16.50 3.35
N LEU A 391 29.48 -17.54 4.13
CA LEU A 391 29.09 -18.86 3.66
C LEU A 391 27.57 -18.98 3.68
N PRO A 392 26.94 -19.61 2.69
CA PRO A 392 25.51 -19.81 2.65
C PRO A 392 25.01 -20.64 3.84
N SER A 393 23.76 -20.45 4.23
CA SER A 393 23.12 -21.29 5.24
C SER A 393 23.07 -22.75 4.80
N LEU A 394 23.28 -23.68 5.72
CA LEU A 394 23.06 -25.11 5.53
C LEU A 394 21.77 -25.58 6.24
N LEU A 395 21.26 -24.86 7.21
CA LEU A 395 20.10 -25.26 8.01
C LEU A 395 18.78 -24.64 7.54
N VAL A 396 18.82 -23.45 6.92
CA VAL A 396 17.63 -22.90 6.26
C VAL A 396 17.43 -23.62 4.93
N HIS A 397 16.24 -24.17 4.69
CA HIS A 397 15.96 -24.99 3.52
C HIS A 397 16.29 -24.25 2.21
N PRO A 398 17.07 -24.83 1.28
CA PRO A 398 17.53 -24.15 0.06
C PRO A 398 16.40 -23.66 -0.87
N GLU A 399 15.24 -24.30 -0.80
CA GLU A 399 14.06 -23.93 -1.58
C GLU A 399 13.17 -22.89 -0.88
N ASP A 400 13.45 -22.53 0.37
CA ASP A 400 12.75 -21.43 1.05
C ASP A 400 13.31 -20.07 0.61
N TYR A 401 12.43 -19.10 0.47
CA TYR A 401 12.78 -17.70 0.15
C TYR A 401 13.74 -17.06 1.18
N ALA A 402 13.79 -17.58 2.41
CA ALA A 402 14.70 -17.12 3.45
C ALA A 402 16.16 -17.47 3.18
N HIS A 403 16.43 -18.55 2.44
CA HIS A 403 17.76 -19.08 2.26
C HIS A 403 18.82 -18.07 1.77
N PRO A 404 18.55 -17.23 0.75
CA PRO A 404 19.53 -16.23 0.28
C PRO A 404 19.87 -15.14 1.30
N MET A 405 19.01 -14.95 2.31
CA MET A 405 19.20 -13.94 3.37
C MET A 405 19.90 -14.52 4.62
N CYS A 406 20.12 -15.83 4.66
CA CYS A 406 20.70 -16.52 5.79
C CYS A 406 22.10 -17.05 5.47
N SER A 407 22.96 -17.14 6.49
CA SER A 407 24.35 -17.61 6.38
C SER A 407 24.63 -18.68 7.42
N LEU A 408 25.80 -19.34 7.36
CA LEU A 408 26.24 -20.25 8.43
C LEU A 408 26.30 -19.57 9.80
N TRP A 409 26.58 -18.26 9.85
CA TRP A 409 26.48 -17.52 11.11
C TRP A 409 25.03 -17.44 11.60
N THR A 410 24.09 -17.19 10.70
CA THR A 410 22.64 -17.21 11.00
C THR A 410 22.25 -18.58 11.55
N ASP A 411 22.75 -19.68 10.97
CA ASP A 411 22.50 -21.06 11.45
C ASP A 411 22.96 -21.24 12.91
N VAL A 412 24.19 -20.81 13.22
CA VAL A 412 24.74 -20.92 14.57
C VAL A 412 23.90 -20.19 15.60
N VAL A 413 23.52 -18.92 15.32
CA VAL A 413 22.76 -18.13 16.28
C VAL A 413 21.31 -18.62 16.40
N LEU A 414 20.71 -19.07 15.30
CA LEU A 414 19.35 -19.59 15.27
C LEU A 414 19.22 -20.92 16.04
N VAL A 415 20.16 -21.87 15.80
CA VAL A 415 20.19 -23.14 16.54
C VAL A 415 20.38 -22.92 18.03
N ARG A 416 21.33 -22.05 18.43
CA ARG A 416 21.54 -21.72 19.86
C ARG A 416 20.28 -21.13 20.46
N TRP A 417 19.63 -20.22 19.74
CA TRP A 417 18.41 -19.56 20.20
C TRP A 417 17.25 -20.56 20.34
N LEU A 418 16.98 -21.39 19.31
CA LEU A 418 15.90 -22.39 19.35
C LEU A 418 16.07 -23.37 20.51
N ARG A 419 17.29 -23.81 20.78
CA ARG A 419 17.58 -24.77 21.86
C ARG A 419 17.53 -24.16 23.27
N ALA A 420 17.78 -22.88 23.38
CA ALA A 420 17.70 -22.15 24.66
C ALA A 420 16.28 -21.71 24.99
N GLN A 421 15.26 -22.13 24.21
CA GLN A 421 13.89 -21.69 24.48
C GLN A 421 13.37 -22.22 25.81
N PRO A 422 12.89 -21.35 26.71
CA PRO A 422 12.18 -21.75 27.92
C PRO A 422 10.79 -22.30 27.58
N PRO A 423 10.12 -22.97 28.52
CA PRO A 423 8.71 -23.32 28.39
C PRO A 423 7.89 -22.08 27.95
N GLY A 424 6.86 -22.30 27.15
CA GLY A 424 6.02 -21.24 26.59
C GLY A 424 5.71 -21.52 25.12
N VAL A 425 5.19 -20.54 24.39
CA VAL A 425 4.76 -20.69 22.99
C VAL A 425 5.77 -20.04 22.05
N LEU A 426 6.13 -20.78 21.01
CA LEU A 426 6.90 -20.28 19.87
C LEU A 426 6.06 -20.40 18.60
N VAL A 427 5.78 -19.26 17.97
CA VAL A 427 5.17 -19.20 16.62
C VAL A 427 6.27 -18.95 15.61
N THR A 428 6.34 -19.78 14.57
CA THR A 428 7.26 -19.63 13.44
C THR A 428 6.47 -19.34 12.18
N THR A 429 6.94 -18.42 11.34
CA THR A 429 6.14 -17.82 10.26
C THR A 429 6.61 -18.18 8.85
N ARG A 430 7.37 -19.28 8.72
CA ARG A 430 7.90 -19.74 7.42
C ARG A 430 8.23 -21.22 7.44
N PRO A 431 8.10 -21.90 6.28
CA PRO A 431 8.40 -23.34 6.16
C PRO A 431 9.75 -23.73 6.74
N ALA A 432 10.83 -23.05 6.36
CA ALA A 432 12.16 -23.37 6.86
C ALA A 432 12.30 -23.25 8.38
N PHE A 433 11.62 -22.29 8.99
CA PHE A 433 11.64 -22.11 10.45
C PHE A 433 10.71 -23.08 11.16
N ASN A 434 9.58 -23.45 10.54
CA ASN A 434 8.70 -24.52 10.99
C ASN A 434 9.48 -25.83 11.10
N LEU A 435 10.25 -26.20 10.05
CA LEU A 435 11.12 -27.38 10.01
C LEU A 435 12.18 -27.36 11.13
N LEU A 436 12.86 -26.23 11.31
CA LEU A 436 13.91 -26.09 12.33
C LEU A 436 13.33 -26.15 13.75
N ALA A 437 12.22 -25.47 14.00
CA ALA A 437 11.58 -25.46 15.30
C ALA A 437 11.04 -26.86 15.67
N ALA A 438 10.38 -27.55 14.74
CA ALA A 438 9.90 -28.93 14.90
C ALA A 438 11.02 -29.93 15.27
N ARG A 439 12.27 -29.64 14.90
CA ARG A 439 13.42 -30.53 15.13
C ARG A 439 14.28 -30.14 16.33
N LEU A 440 14.38 -28.86 16.62
CA LEU A 440 15.40 -28.31 17.52
C LEU A 440 14.84 -27.72 18.82
N CYS A 441 13.55 -27.39 18.89
CA CYS A 441 12.97 -26.91 20.13
C CYS A 441 12.98 -28.01 21.21
N PRO A 442 13.30 -27.62 22.45
CA PRO A 442 13.30 -28.58 23.55
C PRO A 442 11.87 -28.95 23.97
N PRO A 443 11.68 -30.12 24.63
CA PRO A 443 10.41 -30.47 25.26
C PRO A 443 9.91 -29.36 26.19
N GLY A 444 8.58 -29.18 26.27
CA GLY A 444 7.93 -28.13 27.07
C GLY A 444 7.82 -26.77 26.38
N VAL A 445 8.30 -26.63 25.12
CA VAL A 445 7.98 -25.49 24.26
C VAL A 445 6.85 -25.89 23.31
N THR A 446 5.72 -25.21 23.38
CA THR A 446 4.64 -25.37 22.40
C THR A 446 5.03 -24.67 21.09
N VAL A 447 5.16 -25.43 20.02
CA VAL A 447 5.60 -24.93 18.71
C VAL A 447 4.42 -24.86 17.74
N ILE A 448 4.09 -23.66 17.30
CA ILE A 448 3.06 -23.40 16.31
C ILE A 448 3.74 -22.97 15.01
N GLY A 449 3.61 -23.76 13.94
CA GLY A 449 3.98 -23.35 12.60
C GLY A 449 2.89 -22.49 12.00
N GLN A 450 3.26 -21.41 11.31
CA GLN A 450 2.33 -20.60 10.54
C GLN A 450 2.74 -20.55 9.07
N GLU A 451 1.83 -20.87 8.17
CA GLU A 451 2.01 -20.77 6.73
C GLU A 451 1.25 -19.57 6.18
N HIS A 452 1.96 -18.72 5.43
CA HIS A 452 1.42 -17.52 4.80
C HIS A 452 1.30 -17.62 3.29
N MET A 453 1.68 -18.77 2.74
CA MET A 453 1.58 -19.08 1.32
C MET A 453 0.97 -20.47 1.20
N ASN A 454 0.25 -20.69 0.09
CA ASN A 454 -0.29 -22.01 -0.20
C ASN A 454 0.82 -23.04 -0.51
N ILE A 455 0.49 -24.31 -0.36
CA ILE A 455 1.44 -25.41 -0.60
C ILE A 455 1.93 -25.45 -2.05
N GLU A 456 1.09 -25.10 -3.03
CA GLU A 456 1.45 -25.08 -4.45
C GLU A 456 2.54 -24.04 -4.78
N ALA A 457 2.68 -23.01 -3.95
CA ALA A 457 3.77 -22.04 -4.07
C ALA A 457 5.10 -22.57 -3.54
N HIS A 458 5.09 -23.70 -2.84
CA HIS A 458 6.30 -24.38 -2.39
C HIS A 458 6.92 -25.20 -3.51
N ARG A 459 8.16 -25.60 -3.32
CA ARG A 459 8.83 -26.54 -4.20
C ARG A 459 8.72 -27.96 -3.63
N ALA A 460 8.58 -28.95 -4.47
CA ALA A 460 8.28 -30.32 -4.10
C ALA A 460 9.19 -30.94 -3.02
N ARG A 461 10.47 -30.50 -2.93
CA ARG A 461 11.41 -31.02 -1.93
C ARG A 461 11.16 -30.41 -0.55
N LEU A 462 10.73 -29.15 -0.50
CA LEU A 462 10.31 -28.48 0.72
C LEU A 462 9.06 -29.17 1.29
N ASP A 463 8.10 -29.53 0.44
CA ASP A 463 6.89 -30.26 0.83
C ASP A 463 7.21 -31.66 1.35
N ALA A 464 8.17 -32.36 0.72
CA ALA A 464 8.63 -33.67 1.20
C ALA A 464 9.24 -33.58 2.60
N ASP A 465 9.96 -32.48 2.91
CA ASP A 465 10.54 -32.27 4.23
C ASP A 465 9.48 -31.77 5.23
N ALA A 466 8.49 -30.98 4.80
CA ALA A 466 7.32 -30.61 5.60
C ALA A 466 6.53 -31.87 6.01
N ARG A 467 6.19 -32.75 5.08
CA ARG A 467 5.53 -34.04 5.36
C ARG A 467 6.28 -34.87 6.42
N ARG A 468 7.61 -34.88 6.37
CA ARG A 468 8.43 -35.67 7.31
C ARG A 468 8.51 -35.07 8.70
N HIS A 469 8.37 -33.76 8.84
CA HIS A 469 8.74 -33.08 10.07
C HIS A 469 7.63 -32.28 10.75
N TYR A 470 6.61 -31.82 10.01
CA TYR A 470 5.55 -30.98 10.59
C TYR A 470 4.67 -31.73 11.59
N GLY A 471 4.59 -33.05 11.53
CA GLY A 471 3.92 -33.86 12.54
C GLY A 471 4.48 -33.72 13.96
N ARG A 472 5.62 -33.02 14.14
CA ARG A 472 6.21 -32.70 15.44
C ARG A 472 5.83 -31.29 15.96
N LEU A 473 5.11 -30.51 15.17
CA LEU A 473 4.52 -29.26 15.63
C LEU A 473 3.31 -29.59 16.51
N ASP A 474 3.07 -28.76 17.52
CA ASP A 474 1.85 -28.86 18.34
C ASP A 474 0.63 -28.35 17.56
N ALA A 475 0.82 -27.35 16.69
CA ALA A 475 -0.17 -26.91 15.73
C ALA A 475 0.47 -26.32 14.48
N LEU A 476 -0.29 -26.37 13.37
CA LEU A 476 -0.01 -25.65 12.11
C LEU A 476 -1.18 -24.72 11.83
N THR A 477 -0.94 -23.42 11.69
CA THR A 477 -1.95 -22.47 11.27
C THR A 477 -1.80 -22.13 9.81
N VAL A 478 -2.91 -22.13 9.08
CA VAL A 478 -3.02 -21.80 7.67
C VAL A 478 -4.06 -20.73 7.44
N LEU A 479 -4.09 -20.09 6.27
CA LEU A 479 -4.94 -18.92 6.04
C LEU A 479 -6.31 -19.26 5.46
N THR A 480 -6.41 -20.39 4.76
CA THR A 480 -7.61 -20.80 4.01
C THR A 480 -8.03 -22.21 4.38
N GLU A 481 -9.31 -22.54 4.14
CA GLU A 481 -9.82 -23.89 4.36
C GLU A 481 -9.20 -24.88 3.37
N HIS A 482 -9.01 -24.46 2.12
CA HIS A 482 -8.27 -25.26 1.14
C HIS A 482 -6.84 -25.59 1.59
N ASP A 483 -6.10 -24.61 2.16
CA ASP A 483 -4.78 -24.90 2.70
C ASP A 483 -4.85 -25.87 3.87
N ARG A 484 -5.91 -25.80 4.70
CA ARG A 484 -6.14 -26.75 5.79
C ARG A 484 -6.31 -28.17 5.27
N GLU A 485 -7.13 -28.33 4.23
CA GLU A 485 -7.36 -29.62 3.57
C GLU A 485 -6.07 -30.15 2.90
N ASP A 486 -5.34 -29.30 2.19
CA ASP A 486 -4.08 -29.68 1.54
C ASP A 486 -3.02 -30.13 2.54
N TYR A 487 -2.86 -29.38 3.64
CA TYR A 487 -1.91 -29.77 4.68
C TYR A 487 -2.39 -31.00 5.45
N ALA A 488 -3.71 -31.19 5.64
CA ALA A 488 -4.25 -32.43 6.20
C ALA A 488 -3.93 -33.63 5.29
N ALA A 489 -4.13 -33.50 3.98
CA ALA A 489 -3.76 -34.54 3.01
C ALA A 489 -2.24 -34.77 2.95
N LEU A 490 -1.42 -33.72 3.06
CA LEU A 490 0.05 -33.83 3.08
C LEU A 490 0.54 -34.57 4.33
N LEU A 491 0.00 -34.25 5.50
CA LEU A 491 0.51 -34.74 6.79
C LEU A 491 -0.14 -36.07 7.22
N GLY A 492 -1.29 -36.43 6.67
CA GLY A 492 -2.02 -37.66 7.03
C GLY A 492 -2.37 -37.70 8.52
N ASP A 493 -2.26 -38.85 9.15
CA ASP A 493 -2.56 -39.06 10.56
C ASP A 493 -1.51 -38.49 11.53
N SER A 494 -0.78 -37.44 11.10
CA SER A 494 0.23 -36.83 11.97
C SER A 494 -0.41 -36.12 13.18
N ALA A 495 0.36 -36.02 14.27
CA ALA A 495 -0.14 -35.45 15.53
C ALA A 495 -0.36 -33.92 15.52
N ALA A 496 0.09 -33.22 14.47
CA ALA A 496 -0.05 -31.77 14.41
C ALA A 496 -1.51 -31.36 14.17
N ARG A 497 -2.03 -30.49 15.06
CA ARG A 497 -3.33 -29.88 14.89
C ARG A 497 -3.26 -28.82 13.78
N ILE A 498 -4.09 -28.91 12.75
CA ILE A 498 -4.14 -27.95 11.66
C ILE A 498 -5.37 -27.04 11.85
N GLU A 499 -5.12 -25.75 12.01
CA GLU A 499 -6.17 -24.75 12.25
C GLU A 499 -6.15 -23.66 11.17
N ARG A 500 -7.35 -23.33 10.66
CA ARG A 500 -7.51 -22.17 9.78
C ARG A 500 -7.65 -20.90 10.62
N ILE A 501 -6.65 -20.02 10.56
CA ILE A 501 -6.70 -18.69 11.17
C ILE A 501 -6.33 -17.66 10.08
N PRO A 502 -7.31 -16.93 9.54
CA PRO A 502 -7.09 -15.94 8.50
C PRO A 502 -6.20 -14.78 8.95
N ASN A 503 -5.74 -14.00 7.98
CA ASN A 503 -4.98 -12.79 8.28
C ASN A 503 -5.87 -11.67 8.82
N ALA A 504 -5.46 -11.06 9.92
CA ALA A 504 -6.14 -9.89 10.49
C ALA A 504 -5.90 -8.63 9.65
N VAL A 505 -6.94 -7.86 9.41
CA VAL A 505 -6.86 -6.53 8.79
C VAL A 505 -6.95 -5.46 9.88
N PRO A 506 -5.94 -4.57 9.96
CA PRO A 506 -5.94 -3.52 10.99
C PRO A 506 -6.95 -2.43 10.63
N PRO A 507 -7.39 -1.64 11.60
CA PRO A 507 -8.14 -0.43 11.32
C PRO A 507 -7.38 0.47 10.34
N MET A 508 -8.02 0.83 9.24
CA MET A 508 -7.46 1.69 8.20
C MET A 508 -8.05 3.10 8.32
N GLY A 509 -7.21 4.13 8.23
CA GLY A 509 -7.66 5.53 8.21
C GLY A 509 -8.59 5.85 7.03
N GLY A 510 -9.27 7.01 7.07
CA GLY A 510 -10.04 7.56 5.94
C GLY A 510 -11.57 7.38 6.05
N GLY A 511 -12.08 6.65 7.03
CA GLY A 511 -13.54 6.44 7.15
C GLY A 511 -14.10 5.44 6.12
N ARG A 512 -15.37 5.59 5.75
CA ARG A 512 -16.09 4.77 4.77
C ARG A 512 -16.09 5.46 3.40
N ALA A 513 -16.10 4.69 2.32
CA ALA A 513 -16.27 5.20 0.95
C ALA A 513 -17.71 5.68 0.71
N ALA A 514 -17.85 6.82 0.02
CA ALA A 514 -19.17 7.36 -0.33
C ALA A 514 -19.81 6.66 -1.54
N LEU A 515 -19.03 5.91 -2.32
CA LEU A 515 -19.43 5.16 -3.52
C LEU A 515 -19.99 6.02 -4.67
N GLU A 516 -19.76 7.33 -4.64
CA GLU A 516 -20.28 8.29 -5.65
C GLU A 516 -19.25 8.59 -6.76
N ALA A 517 -17.96 8.51 -6.43
CA ALA A 517 -16.91 8.85 -7.36
C ALA A 517 -16.81 7.82 -8.50
N PRO A 518 -16.66 8.23 -9.77
CA PRO A 518 -16.51 7.31 -10.88
C PRO A 518 -15.08 6.71 -10.91
N VAL A 519 -14.72 6.00 -9.85
CA VAL A 519 -13.37 5.48 -9.64
C VAL A 519 -13.41 4.01 -9.26
N ILE A 520 -12.68 3.20 -10.00
CA ILE A 520 -12.31 1.84 -9.64
C ILE A 520 -10.90 1.89 -9.04
N ALA A 521 -10.71 1.35 -7.86
CA ALA A 521 -9.41 1.19 -7.23
C ALA A 521 -8.89 -0.23 -7.38
N ALA A 522 -7.59 -0.39 -7.58
CA ALA A 522 -6.89 -1.66 -7.51
C ALA A 522 -5.56 -1.46 -6.79
N ALA A 523 -5.11 -2.44 -6.00
CA ALA A 523 -3.89 -2.28 -5.22
C ALA A 523 -3.10 -3.59 -5.09
N GLY A 524 -1.76 -3.49 -5.23
CA GLY A 524 -0.88 -4.65 -5.10
C GLY A 524 0.51 -4.42 -5.67
N ARG A 525 1.38 -5.41 -5.55
CA ARG A 525 2.71 -5.38 -6.19
C ARG A 525 2.55 -5.46 -7.71
N LEU A 526 3.26 -4.63 -8.46
CA LEU A 526 3.21 -4.66 -9.92
C LEU A 526 4.05 -5.84 -10.45
N THR A 527 3.49 -7.04 -10.34
CA THR A 527 4.07 -8.34 -10.74
C THR A 527 3.06 -9.13 -11.56
N GLY A 528 3.51 -10.16 -12.30
CA GLY A 528 2.62 -11.05 -13.07
C GLY A 528 1.53 -11.71 -12.22
N GLN A 529 1.81 -11.99 -10.93
CA GLN A 529 0.85 -12.54 -9.98
C GLN A 529 -0.43 -11.69 -9.90
N LYS A 530 -0.32 -10.37 -9.84
CA LYS A 530 -1.45 -9.46 -9.59
C LYS A 530 -2.31 -9.17 -10.83
N GLY A 531 -1.89 -9.59 -12.02
CA GLY A 531 -2.73 -9.57 -13.22
C GLY A 531 -3.24 -8.20 -13.66
N PHE A 532 -2.54 -7.10 -13.32
CA PHE A 532 -2.98 -5.77 -13.71
C PHE A 532 -3.07 -5.56 -15.23
N ASP A 533 -2.35 -6.35 -16.01
CA ASP A 533 -2.48 -6.40 -17.47
C ASP A 533 -3.87 -6.90 -17.91
N LEU A 534 -4.46 -7.87 -17.18
CA LEU A 534 -5.82 -8.34 -17.43
C LEU A 534 -6.84 -7.24 -17.07
N LEU A 535 -6.66 -6.58 -15.92
CA LEU A 535 -7.55 -5.52 -15.46
C LEU A 535 -7.55 -4.31 -16.41
N ILE A 536 -6.39 -3.88 -16.91
CA ILE A 536 -6.27 -2.79 -17.88
C ILE A 536 -7.04 -3.15 -19.17
N ARG A 537 -6.92 -4.39 -19.66
CA ARG A 537 -7.66 -4.87 -20.83
C ARG A 537 -9.17 -4.96 -20.56
N ALA A 538 -9.57 -5.43 -19.40
CA ALA A 538 -10.98 -5.49 -18.99
C ALA A 538 -11.61 -4.10 -18.86
N PHE A 539 -10.84 -3.11 -18.47
CA PHE A 539 -11.29 -1.73 -18.34
C PHE A 539 -11.39 -0.98 -19.69
N ALA A 540 -10.73 -1.44 -20.75
CA ALA A 540 -10.71 -0.74 -22.04
C ALA A 540 -12.11 -0.52 -22.66
N PRO A 541 -13.03 -1.51 -22.75
CA PRO A 541 -14.39 -1.28 -23.20
C PRO A 541 -15.18 -0.35 -22.25
N ILE A 542 -14.95 -0.46 -20.92
CA ILE A 542 -15.60 0.42 -19.93
C ILE A 542 -15.21 1.89 -20.14
N ALA A 543 -13.94 2.17 -20.39
CA ALA A 543 -13.47 3.54 -20.64
C ALA A 543 -14.06 4.17 -21.91
N ARG A 544 -14.46 3.37 -22.88
CA ARG A 544 -15.17 3.85 -24.08
C ARG A 544 -16.63 4.17 -23.82
N ASP A 545 -17.32 3.27 -23.09
CA ASP A 545 -18.75 3.37 -22.83
C ASP A 545 -19.05 4.36 -21.69
N HIS A 546 -18.14 4.45 -20.73
CA HIS A 546 -18.22 5.29 -19.51
C HIS A 546 -16.95 6.13 -19.34
N PRO A 547 -16.69 7.13 -20.23
CA PRO A 547 -15.43 7.87 -20.27
C PRO A 547 -15.12 8.69 -19.00
N GLN A 548 -16.11 8.93 -18.14
CA GLN A 548 -15.93 9.58 -16.83
C GLN A 548 -15.27 8.64 -15.79
N TRP A 549 -15.34 7.32 -15.95
CA TRP A 549 -14.75 6.39 -15.01
C TRP A 549 -13.23 6.31 -15.14
N ARG A 550 -12.59 6.17 -13.99
CA ARG A 550 -11.13 6.12 -13.83
C ARG A 550 -10.71 4.83 -13.13
N LEU A 551 -9.66 4.19 -13.61
CA LEU A 551 -9.00 3.08 -12.92
C LEU A 551 -7.72 3.60 -12.25
N ARG A 552 -7.63 3.50 -10.92
CA ARG A 552 -6.47 3.89 -10.13
C ARG A 552 -5.76 2.67 -9.58
N ILE A 553 -4.52 2.43 -10.03
CA ILE A 553 -3.71 1.27 -9.64
C ILE A 553 -2.63 1.72 -8.64
N TYR A 554 -2.75 1.25 -7.40
CA TYR A 554 -1.82 1.56 -6.32
C TYR A 554 -0.79 0.45 -6.14
N GLY A 555 0.49 0.76 -6.30
CA GLY A 555 1.55 -0.21 -6.11
C GLY A 555 2.87 0.14 -6.79
N ALA A 556 3.88 -0.66 -6.50
CA ALA A 556 5.19 -0.60 -7.14
C ALA A 556 5.64 -2.01 -7.54
N GLY A 557 6.52 -2.11 -8.52
CA GLY A 557 7.08 -3.38 -8.96
C GLY A 557 7.66 -3.34 -10.37
N ALA A 558 8.29 -4.43 -10.77
CA ALA A 558 9.06 -4.52 -12.02
C ALA A 558 8.22 -4.32 -13.30
N LEU A 559 6.91 -4.60 -13.24
CA LEU A 559 6.04 -4.47 -14.41
C LEU A 559 5.52 -3.04 -14.66
N ARG A 560 5.91 -2.03 -13.86
CA ARG A 560 5.42 -0.66 -14.04
C ARG A 560 5.54 -0.17 -15.49
N ALA A 561 6.74 -0.29 -16.07
CA ALA A 561 6.99 0.19 -17.43
C ALA A 561 6.19 -0.56 -18.52
N SER A 562 6.00 -1.88 -18.36
CA SER A 562 5.20 -2.69 -19.30
C SER A 562 3.70 -2.37 -19.21
N LEU A 563 3.19 -2.15 -17.99
CA LEU A 563 1.80 -1.75 -17.75
C LEU A 563 1.53 -0.34 -18.31
N GLN A 564 2.47 0.58 -18.15
CA GLN A 564 2.36 1.92 -18.75
C GLN A 564 2.32 1.87 -20.27
N ARG A 565 3.14 1.03 -20.91
CA ARG A 565 3.07 0.81 -22.36
C ARG A 565 1.70 0.25 -22.75
N LEU A 566 1.19 -0.75 -22.03
CA LEU A 566 -0.14 -1.30 -22.30
C LEU A 566 -1.24 -0.25 -22.19
N ILE A 567 -1.18 0.67 -21.21
CA ILE A 567 -2.12 1.78 -21.06
C ILE A 567 -2.08 2.68 -22.32
N LEU A 568 -0.89 3.00 -22.82
CA LEU A 568 -0.72 3.82 -24.02
C LEU A 568 -1.20 3.09 -25.29
N ASP A 569 -0.82 1.81 -25.45
CA ASP A 569 -1.21 0.98 -26.60
C ASP A 569 -2.73 0.79 -26.71
N GLN A 570 -3.43 0.78 -25.55
CA GLN A 570 -4.89 0.70 -25.48
C GLN A 570 -5.60 2.07 -25.52
N GLY A 571 -4.85 3.19 -25.62
CA GLY A 571 -5.41 4.54 -25.61
C GLY A 571 -6.05 4.98 -24.29
N LEU A 572 -5.66 4.33 -23.17
CA LEU A 572 -6.29 4.50 -21.86
C LEU A 572 -5.61 5.54 -20.96
N HIS A 573 -4.71 6.35 -21.51
CA HIS A 573 -3.91 7.32 -20.75
C HIS A 573 -4.74 8.42 -20.04
N ASN A 574 -5.98 8.65 -20.46
CA ASN A 574 -6.92 9.56 -19.80
C ASN A 574 -7.75 8.90 -18.69
N ASN A 575 -7.75 7.56 -18.60
CA ASN A 575 -8.65 6.81 -17.73
C ASN A 575 -7.94 5.90 -16.76
N VAL A 576 -6.70 5.46 -17.01
CA VAL A 576 -5.95 4.54 -16.15
C VAL A 576 -4.70 5.21 -15.60
N PHE A 577 -4.57 5.24 -14.28
CA PHE A 577 -3.51 5.95 -13.58
C PHE A 577 -2.72 5.01 -12.66
N MET A 578 -1.39 5.03 -12.83
CA MET A 578 -0.44 4.27 -12.00
C MET A 578 -0.01 5.10 -10.80
N MET A 579 -0.80 5.05 -9.72
CA MET A 579 -0.71 5.93 -8.55
C MET A 579 0.58 5.74 -7.69
N GLY A 580 1.38 4.71 -7.97
CA GLY A 580 2.55 4.39 -7.16
C GLY A 580 2.19 3.71 -5.83
N ALA A 581 3.21 3.40 -5.02
CA ALA A 581 3.01 2.81 -3.72
C ALA A 581 2.54 3.85 -2.70
N THR A 582 1.48 3.56 -1.98
CA THR A 582 0.95 4.41 -0.90
C THR A 582 1.03 3.73 0.46
N ARG A 583 1.22 4.53 1.51
CA ARG A 583 1.09 4.09 2.92
C ARG A 583 -0.29 4.42 3.49
N HIS A 584 -1.10 5.16 2.73
CA HIS A 584 -2.44 5.63 3.07
C HIS A 584 -3.49 4.96 2.18
N LEU A 585 -3.37 3.62 2.03
CA LEU A 585 -4.28 2.88 1.17
C LEU A 585 -5.73 3.02 1.64
N GLY A 586 -5.98 3.04 2.95
CA GLY A 586 -7.32 3.24 3.49
C GLY A 586 -7.97 4.54 3.04
N GLU A 587 -7.22 5.66 3.07
CA GLU A 587 -7.69 6.95 2.57
C GLU A 587 -7.90 6.92 1.05
N ALA A 588 -6.99 6.30 0.31
CA ALA A 588 -7.09 6.17 -1.15
C ALA A 588 -8.31 5.32 -1.57
N LEU A 589 -8.64 4.29 -0.81
CA LEU A 589 -9.80 3.45 -1.07
C LEU A 589 -11.12 4.19 -0.83
N THR A 590 -11.19 5.13 0.13
CA THR A 590 -12.43 5.91 0.34
C THR A 590 -12.78 6.84 -0.82
N GLU A 591 -11.85 7.08 -1.75
CA GLU A 591 -12.05 7.87 -2.96
C GLU A 591 -12.59 7.04 -4.15
N ALA A 592 -12.79 5.75 -3.95
CA ALA A 592 -13.29 4.84 -4.98
C ALA A 592 -14.74 4.42 -4.71
N SER A 593 -15.38 3.91 -5.74
CA SER A 593 -16.74 3.32 -5.67
C SER A 593 -16.75 1.82 -5.87
N VAL A 594 -15.69 1.25 -6.48
CA VAL A 594 -15.51 -0.17 -6.71
C VAL A 594 -14.04 -0.53 -6.48
N PHE A 595 -13.78 -1.71 -5.92
CA PHE A 595 -12.44 -2.28 -5.87
C PHE A 595 -12.33 -3.45 -6.84
N ALA A 596 -11.20 -3.57 -7.56
CA ALA A 596 -10.96 -4.67 -8.51
C ALA A 596 -9.69 -5.45 -8.14
N LEU A 597 -9.79 -6.79 -8.10
CA LEU A 597 -8.68 -7.72 -7.96
C LEU A 597 -8.62 -8.67 -9.16
N SER A 598 -7.56 -8.56 -9.95
CA SER A 598 -7.34 -9.38 -11.16
C SER A 598 -6.21 -10.40 -11.00
N SER A 599 -5.92 -10.78 -9.78
CA SER A 599 -4.79 -11.67 -9.46
C SER A 599 -4.93 -13.03 -10.13
N ARG A 600 -3.82 -13.59 -10.59
CA ARG A 600 -3.75 -14.96 -11.12
C ARG A 600 -3.68 -16.01 -10.02
N PHE A 601 -3.14 -15.64 -8.88
CA PHE A 601 -3.11 -16.45 -7.65
C PHE A 601 -2.87 -15.57 -6.42
N GLU A 602 -3.38 -15.99 -5.27
CA GLU A 602 -3.21 -15.32 -3.97
C GLU A 602 -2.82 -16.33 -2.89
N GLY A 603 -2.28 -15.83 -1.78
CA GLY A 603 -2.15 -16.63 -0.56
C GLY A 603 -3.36 -16.48 0.36
N PHE A 604 -4.03 -15.29 0.31
CA PHE A 604 -5.24 -15.00 1.05
C PHE A 604 -6.06 -13.89 0.37
N GLY A 605 -5.41 -12.84 -0.13
CA GLY A 605 -6.10 -11.70 -0.74
C GLY A 605 -6.44 -10.59 0.26
N MET A 606 -5.55 -10.28 1.19
CA MET A 606 -5.77 -9.24 2.23
C MET A 606 -6.37 -7.93 1.72
N VAL A 607 -6.00 -7.51 0.51
CA VAL A 607 -6.47 -6.26 -0.07
C VAL A 607 -7.99 -6.29 -0.36
N ILE A 608 -8.59 -7.47 -0.53
CA ILE A 608 -10.04 -7.65 -0.62
C ILE A 608 -10.67 -7.16 0.70
N VAL A 609 -10.23 -7.72 1.81
CA VAL A 609 -10.76 -7.35 3.13
C VAL A 609 -10.44 -5.89 3.47
N GLU A 610 -9.27 -5.38 3.06
CA GLU A 610 -8.93 -3.96 3.19
C GLU A 610 -9.93 -3.08 2.44
N ALA A 611 -10.34 -3.45 1.23
CA ALA A 611 -11.36 -2.74 0.46
C ALA A 611 -12.75 -2.87 1.10
N MET A 612 -13.16 -4.09 1.48
CA MET A 612 -14.42 -4.36 2.17
C MET A 612 -14.55 -3.55 3.46
N SER A 613 -13.47 -3.36 4.23
CA SER A 613 -13.45 -2.55 5.45
C SER A 613 -13.71 -1.05 5.22
N LYS A 614 -13.71 -0.62 3.95
CA LYS A 614 -14.12 0.72 3.52
C LYS A 614 -15.54 0.77 2.97
N GLY A 615 -16.23 -0.36 2.96
CA GLY A 615 -17.55 -0.50 2.35
C GLY A 615 -17.49 -0.47 0.83
N LEU A 616 -16.36 -0.85 0.22
CA LEU A 616 -16.24 -0.98 -1.23
C LEU A 616 -16.76 -2.35 -1.66
N PRO A 617 -17.69 -2.41 -2.62
CA PRO A 617 -17.99 -3.66 -3.32
C PRO A 617 -16.73 -4.07 -4.11
N VAL A 618 -16.48 -5.38 -4.15
CA VAL A 618 -15.27 -5.94 -4.77
C VAL A 618 -15.65 -6.74 -6.01
N VAL A 619 -14.92 -6.58 -7.10
CA VAL A 619 -14.89 -7.50 -8.23
C VAL A 619 -13.55 -8.22 -8.20
N SER A 620 -13.58 -9.54 -8.04
CA SER A 620 -12.35 -10.33 -7.88
C SER A 620 -12.30 -11.51 -8.86
N SER A 621 -11.11 -11.75 -9.43
CA SER A 621 -10.84 -13.05 -10.04
C SER A 621 -10.98 -14.16 -9.00
N ASP A 622 -11.67 -15.23 -9.36
CA ASP A 622 -11.70 -16.48 -8.61
C ASP A 622 -10.39 -17.24 -8.85
N CYS A 623 -9.33 -16.68 -8.35
CA CYS A 623 -8.00 -17.27 -8.47
C CYS A 623 -7.75 -18.27 -7.33
N PRO A 624 -6.88 -19.26 -7.54
CA PRO A 624 -6.55 -20.23 -6.51
C PRO A 624 -6.16 -19.56 -5.20
N ARG A 625 -6.81 -20.00 -4.12
CA ARG A 625 -6.60 -19.65 -2.70
C ARG A 625 -7.00 -18.21 -2.32
N GLY A 626 -7.97 -18.13 -1.46
CA GLY A 626 -8.36 -16.92 -0.74
C GLY A 626 -9.59 -16.18 -1.23
N PRO A 627 -9.70 -15.66 -2.47
CA PRO A 627 -10.88 -14.87 -2.88
C PRO A 627 -12.22 -15.56 -2.63
N ALA A 628 -12.40 -16.80 -3.07
CA ALA A 628 -13.64 -17.57 -2.88
C ALA A 628 -13.97 -17.87 -1.40
N GLU A 629 -12.98 -17.83 -0.51
CA GLU A 629 -13.20 -18.05 0.92
C GLU A 629 -13.50 -16.76 1.70
N ILE A 630 -13.17 -15.62 1.13
CA ILE A 630 -13.47 -14.31 1.71
C ILE A 630 -14.84 -13.83 1.23
N ILE A 631 -15.18 -14.08 -0.05
CA ILE A 631 -16.26 -13.48 -0.80
C ILE A 631 -17.48 -14.38 -0.83
N ASP A 632 -18.64 -13.85 -0.48
CA ASP A 632 -19.95 -14.45 -0.76
C ASP A 632 -20.46 -13.85 -2.08
N HIS A 633 -20.22 -14.59 -3.20
CA HIS A 633 -20.55 -14.13 -4.55
C HIS A 633 -21.99 -13.63 -4.69
N GLY A 634 -22.14 -12.46 -5.28
CA GLY A 634 -23.44 -11.82 -5.51
C GLY A 634 -24.02 -11.06 -4.31
N ARG A 635 -23.45 -11.25 -3.10
CA ARG A 635 -23.89 -10.60 -1.86
C ARG A 635 -22.96 -9.47 -1.43
N ASP A 636 -21.69 -9.74 -1.19
CA ASP A 636 -20.70 -8.77 -0.72
C ASP A 636 -19.62 -8.45 -1.76
N ALA A 637 -19.54 -9.25 -2.82
CA ALA A 637 -18.63 -9.06 -3.93
C ALA A 637 -19.05 -9.89 -5.16
N LEU A 638 -18.39 -9.65 -6.30
CA LEU A 638 -18.55 -10.46 -7.52
C LEU A 638 -17.26 -11.24 -7.78
N LEU A 639 -17.37 -12.58 -7.83
CA LEU A 639 -16.30 -13.46 -8.29
C LEU A 639 -16.47 -13.75 -9.78
N VAL A 640 -15.37 -13.63 -10.52
CA VAL A 640 -15.34 -13.93 -11.96
C VAL A 640 -14.26 -14.99 -12.24
N PRO A 641 -14.43 -15.84 -13.28
CA PRO A 641 -13.45 -16.86 -13.61
C PRO A 641 -12.03 -16.29 -13.74
N ASN A 642 -11.05 -17.03 -13.23
CA ASN A 642 -9.66 -16.59 -13.24
C ASN A 642 -9.13 -16.36 -14.66
N GLY A 643 -8.63 -15.14 -14.92
CA GLY A 643 -8.08 -14.75 -16.21
C GLY A 643 -9.13 -14.37 -17.27
N ASP A 644 -10.43 -14.46 -16.96
CA ASP A 644 -11.50 -14.07 -17.88
C ASP A 644 -11.70 -12.55 -17.91
N ILE A 645 -11.19 -11.93 -18.98
CA ILE A 645 -11.27 -10.48 -19.19
C ILE A 645 -12.72 -10.04 -19.42
N ASN A 646 -13.52 -10.84 -20.13
CA ASN A 646 -14.89 -10.48 -20.47
C ASN A 646 -15.80 -10.54 -19.23
N ALA A 647 -15.67 -11.58 -18.42
CA ALA A 647 -16.40 -11.70 -17.16
C ALA A 647 -16.02 -10.57 -16.19
N MET A 648 -14.74 -10.20 -16.11
CA MET A 648 -14.27 -9.06 -15.32
C MET A 648 -14.90 -7.75 -15.82
N THR A 649 -14.94 -7.53 -17.14
CA THR A 649 -15.59 -6.37 -17.75
C THR A 649 -17.06 -6.29 -17.41
N ALA A 650 -17.79 -7.42 -17.55
CA ALA A 650 -19.22 -7.48 -17.27
C ALA A 650 -19.52 -7.17 -15.79
N ALA A 651 -18.79 -7.77 -14.86
CA ALA A 651 -18.97 -7.56 -13.43
C ALA A 651 -18.64 -6.11 -13.01
N LEU A 652 -17.60 -5.50 -13.59
CA LEU A 652 -17.30 -4.09 -13.35
C LEU A 652 -18.39 -3.17 -13.89
N ARG A 653 -18.91 -3.46 -15.10
CA ARG A 653 -19.99 -2.71 -15.73
C ARG A 653 -21.28 -2.78 -14.90
N GLU A 654 -21.64 -3.95 -14.37
CA GLU A 654 -22.78 -4.14 -13.49
C GLU A 654 -22.75 -3.17 -12.30
N LEU A 655 -21.61 -3.06 -11.60
CA LEU A 655 -21.46 -2.16 -10.47
C LEU A 655 -21.35 -0.69 -10.86
N ILE A 656 -20.96 -0.39 -12.09
CA ILE A 656 -20.91 0.97 -12.63
C ILE A 656 -22.31 1.49 -12.94
N GLU A 657 -23.13 0.67 -13.57
CA GLU A 657 -24.45 1.02 -14.09
C GLU A 657 -25.55 0.94 -13.04
N ASP A 658 -25.36 0.16 -11.97
CA ASP A 658 -26.33 0.02 -10.86
C ASP A 658 -25.80 0.57 -9.53
N PRO A 659 -26.05 1.85 -9.21
CA PRO A 659 -25.65 2.47 -7.95
C PRO A 659 -26.28 1.80 -6.70
N GLN A 660 -27.52 1.33 -6.80
CA GLN A 660 -28.22 0.72 -5.67
C GLN A 660 -27.60 -0.63 -5.31
N ARG A 661 -27.30 -1.46 -6.32
CA ARG A 661 -26.58 -2.72 -6.13
C ARG A 661 -25.17 -2.47 -5.57
N ARG A 662 -24.47 -1.45 -6.06
CA ARG A 662 -23.17 -1.06 -5.58
C ARG A 662 -23.19 -0.70 -4.10
N GLU A 663 -24.17 0.09 -3.64
CA GLU A 663 -24.36 0.47 -2.24
C GLU A 663 -24.73 -0.73 -1.35
N ALA A 664 -25.68 -1.56 -1.78
CA ALA A 664 -26.09 -2.76 -1.05
C ALA A 664 -24.93 -3.74 -0.86
N MET A 665 -24.18 -4.00 -1.93
CA MET A 665 -23.00 -4.87 -1.91
C MET A 665 -21.88 -4.27 -1.04
N GLY A 666 -21.66 -2.96 -1.11
CA GLY A 666 -20.69 -2.26 -0.26
C GLY A 666 -21.03 -2.34 1.23
N ALA A 667 -22.32 -2.26 1.59
CA ALA A 667 -22.76 -2.43 2.96
C ALA A 667 -22.54 -3.88 3.46
N ALA A 668 -22.84 -4.88 2.62
CA ALA A 668 -22.58 -6.28 2.93
C ALA A 668 -21.08 -6.58 3.05
N ALA A 669 -20.26 -5.99 2.17
CA ALA A 669 -18.79 -6.09 2.22
C ALA A 669 -18.23 -5.53 3.54
N LEU A 670 -18.73 -4.38 3.99
CA LEU A 670 -18.33 -3.79 5.26
C LEU A 670 -18.64 -4.72 6.44
N ALA A 671 -19.86 -5.25 6.50
CA ALA A 671 -20.27 -6.21 7.54
C ALA A 671 -19.40 -7.48 7.52
N LYS A 672 -19.10 -8.02 6.34
CA LYS A 672 -18.23 -9.21 6.19
C LYS A 672 -16.82 -8.93 6.71
N SER A 673 -16.30 -7.73 6.50
CA SER A 673 -14.93 -7.37 6.90
C SER A 673 -14.69 -7.43 8.42
N GLU A 674 -15.74 -7.32 9.23
CA GLU A 674 -15.67 -7.40 10.70
C GLU A 674 -15.14 -8.76 11.17
N SER A 675 -15.48 -9.86 10.47
CA SER A 675 -14.99 -11.21 10.77
C SER A 675 -13.48 -11.38 10.59
N PHE A 676 -12.85 -10.43 9.88
CA PHE A 676 -11.39 -10.37 9.67
C PHE A 676 -10.73 -9.23 10.46
N SER A 677 -11.45 -8.61 11.38
CA SER A 677 -10.90 -7.58 12.25
C SER A 677 -9.77 -8.14 13.12
N ALA A 678 -8.90 -7.26 13.60
CA ALA A 678 -7.81 -7.68 14.47
C ALA A 678 -8.34 -8.33 15.75
N ASP A 679 -9.48 -7.88 16.28
CA ASP A 679 -10.11 -8.44 17.48
C ASP A 679 -10.66 -9.85 17.18
N ALA A 680 -11.45 -10.05 16.13
CA ALA A 680 -12.02 -11.35 15.75
C ALA A 680 -10.93 -12.42 15.48
N ILE A 681 -9.86 -12.04 14.80
CA ILE A 681 -8.73 -12.95 14.54
C ILE A 681 -7.90 -13.16 15.81
N GLY A 682 -7.78 -12.14 16.65
CA GLY A 682 -7.14 -12.26 17.97
C GLY A 682 -7.82 -13.30 18.85
N GLU A 683 -9.15 -13.34 18.88
CA GLU A 683 -9.95 -14.33 19.62
C GLU A 683 -9.70 -15.76 19.10
N GLN A 684 -9.59 -15.96 17.79
CA GLN A 684 -9.24 -17.27 17.23
C GLN A 684 -7.86 -17.74 17.67
N TRP A 685 -6.88 -16.83 17.73
CA TRP A 685 -5.55 -17.14 18.26
C TRP A 685 -5.59 -17.47 19.77
N GLU A 686 -6.34 -16.71 20.58
CA GLU A 686 -6.49 -17.00 22.01
C GLU A 686 -7.16 -18.36 22.25
N SER A 687 -8.18 -18.71 21.43
CA SER A 687 -8.84 -20.03 21.48
C SER A 687 -7.86 -21.17 21.17
N LEU A 688 -7.03 -21.03 20.12
CA LEU A 688 -6.00 -22.02 19.82
C LEU A 688 -4.98 -22.15 20.96
N LEU A 689 -4.49 -21.01 21.47
CA LEU A 689 -3.51 -20.99 22.56
C LEU A 689 -4.07 -21.61 23.86
N ALA A 690 -5.35 -21.39 24.17
CA ALA A 690 -6.01 -21.99 25.33
C ALA A 690 -6.15 -23.51 25.17
N THR A 691 -6.55 -23.96 23.98
CA THR A 691 -6.69 -25.40 23.66
C THR A 691 -5.35 -26.13 23.79
N LEU A 692 -4.26 -25.57 23.26
CA LEU A 692 -2.92 -26.19 23.34
C LEU A 692 -2.37 -26.25 24.78
N ARG A 693 -2.88 -25.45 25.70
CA ARG A 693 -2.52 -25.47 27.12
C ARG A 693 -3.41 -26.36 27.95
N GLY A 694 -4.41 -27.04 27.39
CA GLY A 694 -5.40 -27.83 28.09
C GLY A 694 -6.36 -26.98 28.94
N GLN A 695 -6.50 -25.70 28.65
CA GLN A 695 -7.44 -24.78 29.30
C GLN A 695 -8.69 -24.64 28.40
N THR A 696 -9.87 -24.77 28.99
CA THR A 696 -11.12 -24.44 28.29
C THR A 696 -11.11 -22.96 27.92
N PRO A 697 -11.46 -22.56 26.66
CA PRO A 697 -11.54 -21.16 26.30
C PRO A 697 -12.45 -20.41 27.27
N LEU A 698 -12.03 -19.26 27.73
CA LEU A 698 -12.87 -18.34 28.50
C LEU A 698 -14.02 -17.90 27.57
N ARG A 699 -15.12 -18.63 27.60
CA ARG A 699 -16.38 -18.12 27.05
C ARG A 699 -16.87 -17.04 27.99
N GLU A 700 -17.16 -15.90 27.40
CA GLU A 700 -17.88 -14.75 27.87
C GLU A 700 -18.51 -14.89 29.25
N VAL A 701 -18.02 -14.10 30.18
CA VAL A 701 -18.83 -13.69 31.33
C VAL A 701 -19.73 -12.59 30.77
N GLU A 702 -20.92 -12.97 30.33
CA GLU A 702 -22.04 -12.06 30.16
C GLU A 702 -22.31 -11.39 31.49
N GLY A 703 -22.22 -10.06 31.51
CA GLY A 703 -22.60 -9.19 32.59
C GLY A 703 -22.91 -7.81 32.03
#